data_ce6f84ddc9c587a9486f673a8aecba3f
#
_entry.id   ce6f84ddc9c587a9486f673a8aecba3f
#
_cell.length_a   1.000
_cell.length_b   1.000
_cell.length_c   1.000
_cell.angle_alpha   90.00
_cell.angle_beta   90.00
_cell.angle_gamma   90.00
#
_symmetry.space_group_name_H-M   'P 1'
#
loop_
_entity.id
_entity.type
_entity.pdbx_description
1 polymer ?
#
loop_
_entity_poly.entity_id
_entity_poly.type
_entity_poly.pdbx_seq_one_letter_code
_entity_poly.pdbx_strand_id
1 'polypeptide(L)'
;MKTTTKLTVLAFLFQAFLTVFLSGCGVGKADSSAKKVIVIGFDGMDPQLLSQYMSAGRLPNFSKLAETGDFKELGTSNPPQSPVAWSNFITGMNPGGHGIYDFIHRDPNTMLPKSSTTESVEASRTVQIGKWILPISGGEVKNLRQGRAFWNYLEDHNIPTTVFRVPGNFPAVESKGRTLSGMGTPDLAGTFGTFSYYTDDPPPNRNDIAGGVVYPVRLSNNAFESRLVGPKNTFLENEPDATIPFKVWVDPEYNTAKIEVQDVQIILQEKEWSHWVQVSFELIPGLQSVSGICRFYLKEVRPNLKLYVTPINIDPADPALPISTPDDYAKEIHKHCGNFYTQGMPEETKALSWDVFDYDDFLSQSDNVLQERLLLFNYVLDSFEDGFLFFYFSSTDLNVHMLYNMIDPDHPTFEIDQALKYAEVIPTIYETADAVVGKLMARIGENTTLIVMSDHGFAPFRRAVHLNTWLKNEKFMTLKNESKQAESQFLLNVDWAKTRAYSLGFNALYLNLENREKRGIVKPEEKEMLLRGITEKLLALRDPKNGNQVIHRIYRAEEIYSGGKLENAPDLVIGYNRGYRASWETTIGSLPLEWIEDNLDRWSGDHCMAAELVPGVILANKKLNTLSPKLYDLAPTILAEFGISKPDVMVGKTIFDKNLL
;
A
#
# COMPACT_ATOMS: atom_id res chain seq x y z
N MET A 1 52.32 20.66 57.64
CA MET A 1 51.08 21.44 57.67
C MET A 1 50.68 21.91 56.24
N LYS A 2 50.80 21.07 55.22
CA LYS A 2 50.46 21.40 53.82
C LYS A 2 49.72 20.27 53.07
N THR A 3 49.26 19.22 53.76
CA THR A 3 48.66 18.03 53.15
C THR A 3 47.17 17.87 53.47
N THR A 4 46.65 18.61 54.45
CA THR A 4 45.24 18.50 54.88
C THR A 4 44.28 19.44 54.10
N THR A 5 44.80 20.49 53.44
CA THR A 5 43.98 21.45 52.71
C THR A 5 43.57 21.01 51.27
N LYS A 6 44.30 20.05 50.68
CA LYS A 6 44.03 19.52 49.37
C LYS A 6 42.94 18.42 49.34
N LEU A 7 42.73 17.71 50.44
CA LEU A 7 41.72 16.68 50.53
C LEU A 7 40.29 17.27 50.75
N THR A 8 40.20 18.41 51.43
CA THR A 8 38.90 19.06 51.72
C THR A 8 38.32 19.77 50.48
N VAL A 9 39.18 20.29 49.60
CA VAL A 9 38.73 20.90 48.35
C VAL A 9 38.28 19.85 47.33
N LEU A 10 38.90 18.66 47.34
CA LEU A 10 38.49 17.55 46.46
C LEU A 10 37.15 16.92 46.89
N ALA A 11 36.85 16.88 48.20
CA ALA A 11 35.57 16.40 48.72
C ALA A 11 34.42 17.36 48.45
N PHE A 12 34.66 18.68 48.46
CA PHE A 12 33.64 19.68 48.11
C PHE A 12 33.34 19.72 46.59
N LEU A 13 34.33 19.50 45.73
CA LEU A 13 34.12 19.40 44.29
C LEU A 13 33.38 18.11 43.88
N PHE A 14 33.62 17.00 44.61
CA PHE A 14 32.90 15.75 44.34
C PHE A 14 31.44 15.79 44.83
N GLN A 15 31.17 16.52 45.91
CA GLN A 15 29.80 16.71 46.43
C GLN A 15 29.00 17.72 45.57
N ALA A 16 29.65 18.75 45.01
CA ALA A 16 29.05 19.67 44.06
C ALA A 16 28.77 19.01 42.68
N PHE A 17 29.61 18.04 42.25
CA PHE A 17 29.35 17.27 41.02
C PHE A 17 28.26 16.23 41.19
N LEU A 18 28.08 15.64 42.37
CA LEU A 18 27.01 14.68 42.66
C LEU A 18 25.60 15.36 42.78
N THR A 19 25.56 16.62 43.20
CA THR A 19 24.31 17.38 43.32
C THR A 19 23.85 17.96 41.99
N VAL A 20 24.75 18.20 41.03
CA VAL A 20 24.37 18.64 39.67
C VAL A 20 23.91 17.48 38.79
N PHE A 21 24.35 16.24 39.07
CA PHE A 21 23.86 15.05 38.35
C PHE A 21 22.50 14.50 38.83
N LEU A 22 22.03 14.95 40.00
CA LEU A 22 20.72 14.55 40.56
C LEU A 22 19.61 15.56 40.30
N SER A 23 19.90 16.72 39.65
CA SER A 23 18.90 17.76 39.33
C SER A 23 18.53 17.80 37.84
N GLY A 24 18.93 16.82 37.04
CA GLY A 24 18.78 16.83 35.59
C GLY A 24 18.17 15.59 34.97
N CYS A 25 17.21 14.94 35.63
CA CYS A 25 16.29 14.00 35.01
C CYS A 25 14.95 14.06 35.75
N GLY A 26 14.29 15.18 35.67
CA GLY A 26 12.86 15.22 35.78
C GLY A 26 12.31 14.60 34.48
N VAL A 27 12.26 13.27 34.40
CA VAL A 27 11.28 12.61 33.55
C VAL A 27 9.95 13.11 34.11
N GLY A 28 9.37 14.12 33.44
CA GLY A 28 8.00 14.52 33.71
C GLY A 28 7.19 13.22 33.65
N LYS A 29 6.60 12.82 34.77
CA LYS A 29 5.57 11.78 34.74
C LYS A 29 4.56 12.30 33.75
N ALA A 30 4.41 11.60 32.61
CA ALA A 30 3.32 11.85 31.67
C ALA A 30 2.06 11.99 32.51
N ASP A 31 1.30 13.05 32.28
CA ASP A 31 0.05 13.27 33.00
C ASP A 31 -0.85 12.08 32.70
N SER A 32 -1.02 11.18 33.66
CA SER A 32 -1.82 9.96 33.51
C SER A 32 -3.29 10.25 33.22
N SER A 33 -3.69 11.53 33.26
CA SER A 33 -5.04 12.03 32.96
C SER A 33 -5.22 12.40 31.48
N ALA A 34 -4.17 12.54 30.68
CA ALA A 34 -4.26 12.95 29.28
C ALA A 34 -4.98 11.87 28.44
N LYS A 35 -5.91 12.31 27.59
CA LYS A 35 -6.68 11.43 26.70
C LYS A 35 -5.77 10.84 25.63
N LYS A 36 -5.90 9.52 25.41
CA LYS A 36 -5.20 8.77 24.35
C LYS A 36 -6.22 8.07 23.45
N VAL A 37 -6.01 8.16 22.16
CA VAL A 37 -6.74 7.36 21.16
C VAL A 37 -5.71 6.66 20.28
N ILE A 38 -5.71 5.33 20.33
CA ILE A 38 -4.81 4.47 19.56
C ILE A 38 -5.64 3.70 18.55
N VAL A 39 -5.30 3.83 17.27
CA VAL A 39 -5.91 3.09 16.17
C VAL A 39 -4.86 2.24 15.48
N ILE A 40 -5.11 0.95 15.39
CA ILE A 40 -4.27 0.02 14.64
C ILE A 40 -5.05 -0.44 13.41
N GLY A 41 -4.48 -0.18 12.23
CA GLY A 41 -4.99 -0.67 10.95
C GLY A 41 -4.24 -1.92 10.51
N PHE A 42 -4.93 -3.05 10.43
CA PHE A 42 -4.45 -4.25 9.75
C PHE A 42 -5.15 -4.29 8.40
N ASP A 43 -4.42 -4.03 7.30
CA ASP A 43 -5.00 -4.06 5.97
C ASP A 43 -5.56 -5.44 5.63
N GLY A 44 -6.75 -5.49 5.06
CA GLY A 44 -7.35 -6.72 4.58
C GLY A 44 -7.68 -7.78 5.66
N MET A 45 -7.74 -7.43 6.94
CA MET A 45 -8.12 -8.41 7.97
C MET A 45 -9.59 -8.81 7.82
N ASP A 46 -9.83 -10.07 7.47
CA ASP A 46 -11.15 -10.60 7.17
C ASP A 46 -11.91 -11.01 8.44
N PRO A 47 -13.19 -10.58 8.63
CA PRO A 47 -13.95 -10.89 9.84
C PRO A 47 -14.30 -12.37 9.99
N GLN A 48 -14.41 -13.13 8.90
CA GLN A 48 -14.74 -14.56 8.97
C GLN A 48 -13.50 -15.35 9.43
N LEU A 49 -12.31 -15.07 8.85
CA LEU A 49 -11.05 -15.67 9.30
C LEU A 49 -10.74 -15.28 10.74
N LEU A 50 -10.93 -14.01 11.11
CA LEU A 50 -10.73 -13.55 12.49
C LEU A 50 -11.64 -14.32 13.47
N SER A 51 -12.93 -14.41 13.17
CA SER A 51 -13.91 -15.13 14.00
C SER A 51 -13.59 -16.63 14.09
N GLN A 52 -13.17 -17.24 12.98
CA GLN A 52 -12.75 -18.64 12.94
C GLN A 52 -11.56 -18.89 13.86
N TYR A 53 -10.51 -18.07 13.78
CA TYR A 53 -9.31 -18.25 14.60
C TYR A 53 -9.54 -17.89 16.08
N MET A 54 -10.37 -16.88 16.38
CA MET A 54 -10.82 -16.62 17.77
C MET A 54 -11.55 -17.83 18.34
N SER A 55 -12.49 -18.40 17.58
CA SER A 55 -13.27 -19.58 18.00
C SER A 55 -12.40 -20.84 18.19
N ALA A 56 -11.32 -20.95 17.42
CA ALA A 56 -10.32 -22.01 17.59
C ALA A 56 -9.36 -21.77 18.77
N GLY A 57 -9.49 -20.66 19.51
CA GLY A 57 -8.63 -20.30 20.65
C GLY A 57 -7.24 -19.82 20.27
N ARG A 58 -6.99 -19.52 18.97
CA ARG A 58 -5.69 -19.08 18.46
C ARG A 58 -5.43 -17.58 18.73
N LEU A 59 -6.49 -16.78 18.95
CA LEU A 59 -6.42 -15.31 19.10
C LEU A 59 -6.98 -14.85 20.45
N PRO A 60 -6.29 -15.16 21.57
CA PRO A 60 -6.80 -14.87 22.91
C PRO A 60 -6.94 -13.37 23.22
N ASN A 61 -6.09 -12.51 22.66
CA ASN A 61 -6.13 -11.07 22.90
C ASN A 61 -7.26 -10.39 22.12
N PHE A 62 -7.50 -10.77 20.87
CA PHE A 62 -8.68 -10.34 20.11
C PHE A 62 -9.96 -10.79 20.81
N SER A 63 -10.04 -12.05 21.26
CA SER A 63 -11.19 -12.57 22.01
C SER A 63 -11.44 -11.75 23.27
N LYS A 64 -10.41 -11.47 24.05
CA LYS A 64 -10.50 -10.64 25.25
C LYS A 64 -10.94 -9.21 24.95
N LEU A 65 -10.41 -8.57 23.87
CA LEU A 65 -10.81 -7.23 23.46
C LEU A 65 -12.29 -7.21 23.05
N ALA A 66 -12.76 -8.21 22.31
CA ALA A 66 -14.17 -8.36 21.91
C ALA A 66 -15.11 -8.54 23.11
N GLU A 67 -14.71 -9.31 24.13
CA GLU A 67 -15.48 -9.52 25.36
C GLU A 67 -15.60 -8.29 26.23
N THR A 68 -14.48 -7.56 26.41
CA THR A 68 -14.43 -6.36 27.26
C THR A 68 -14.99 -5.12 26.58
N GLY A 69 -14.90 -5.05 25.27
CA GLY A 69 -15.39 -3.99 24.42
C GLY A 69 -16.46 -4.48 23.43
N ASP A 70 -16.19 -4.32 22.13
CA ASP A 70 -17.07 -4.77 21.06
C ASP A 70 -16.26 -5.26 19.84
N PHE A 71 -16.88 -6.17 19.06
CA PHE A 71 -16.41 -6.63 17.77
C PHE A 71 -17.56 -6.60 16.76
N LYS A 72 -17.34 -5.97 15.60
CA LYS A 72 -18.32 -5.93 14.49
C LYS A 72 -17.62 -5.95 13.14
N GLU A 73 -18.37 -6.33 12.11
CA GLU A 73 -18.00 -6.04 10.74
C GLU A 73 -18.02 -4.52 10.52
N LEU A 74 -16.99 -4.01 9.84
CA LEU A 74 -16.86 -2.61 9.46
C LEU A 74 -17.18 -2.46 7.97
N GLY A 75 -18.26 -1.76 7.66
CA GLY A 75 -18.62 -1.49 6.28
C GLY A 75 -17.49 -0.74 5.56
N THR A 76 -16.96 -1.37 4.52
CA THR A 76 -15.85 -0.85 3.71
C THR A 76 -16.29 0.27 2.78
N SER A 77 -15.38 0.80 1.98
CA SER A 77 -15.68 1.73 0.88
C SER A 77 -16.42 1.01 -0.27
N ASN A 78 -16.99 1.79 -1.16
CA ASN A 78 -17.49 1.28 -2.43
C ASN A 78 -16.82 2.09 -3.55
N PRO A 79 -15.97 1.46 -4.37
CA PRO A 79 -15.52 0.06 -4.29
C PRO A 79 -14.62 -0.22 -3.08
N PRO A 80 -14.49 -1.49 -2.66
CA PRO A 80 -13.69 -1.91 -1.49
C PRO A 80 -12.21 -2.03 -1.86
N GLN A 81 -11.58 -0.91 -2.12
CA GLN A 81 -10.17 -0.81 -2.53
C GLN A 81 -9.40 0.04 -1.53
N SER A 82 -8.21 -0.38 -1.13
CA SER A 82 -7.44 0.29 -0.07
C SER A 82 -7.28 1.81 -0.28
N PRO A 83 -6.95 2.36 -1.47
CA PRO A 83 -6.85 3.82 -1.63
C PRO A 83 -8.19 4.54 -1.42
N VAL A 84 -9.31 3.90 -1.75
CA VAL A 84 -10.67 4.44 -1.54
C VAL A 84 -11.06 4.32 -0.07
N ALA A 85 -10.85 3.16 0.52
CA ALA A 85 -11.20 2.83 1.90
C ALA A 85 -10.42 3.69 2.90
N TRP A 86 -9.10 3.77 2.74
CA TRP A 86 -8.29 4.63 3.60
C TRP A 86 -8.56 6.12 3.39
N SER A 87 -8.96 6.54 2.17
CA SER A 87 -9.42 7.93 1.95
C SER A 87 -10.71 8.22 2.70
N ASN A 88 -11.66 7.26 2.78
CA ASN A 88 -12.85 7.36 3.63
C ASN A 88 -12.47 7.55 5.12
N PHE A 89 -11.52 6.74 5.61
CA PHE A 89 -11.03 6.84 6.99
C PHE A 89 -10.38 8.20 7.27
N ILE A 90 -9.45 8.62 6.39
CA ILE A 90 -8.66 9.86 6.58
C ILE A 90 -9.55 11.09 6.60
N THR A 91 -10.59 11.13 5.76
CA THR A 91 -11.36 12.35 5.55
C THR A 91 -12.74 12.35 6.22
N GLY A 92 -13.23 11.17 6.64
CA GLY A 92 -14.62 11.02 7.09
C GLY A 92 -15.65 11.24 5.97
N MET A 93 -15.19 11.26 4.70
CA MET A 93 -16.01 11.45 3.50
C MET A 93 -16.13 10.14 2.70
N ASN A 94 -17.07 10.10 1.76
CA ASN A 94 -17.14 9.06 0.73
C ASN A 94 -16.40 9.52 -0.56
N PRO A 95 -16.25 8.68 -1.58
CA PRO A 95 -15.57 9.00 -2.83
C PRO A 95 -16.03 10.29 -3.52
N GLY A 96 -17.31 10.62 -3.44
CA GLY A 96 -17.84 11.87 -4.00
C GLY A 96 -17.31 13.13 -3.32
N GLY A 97 -16.79 13.01 -2.10
CA GLY A 97 -16.14 14.10 -1.36
C GLY A 97 -14.63 14.14 -1.60
N HIS A 98 -13.93 13.01 -1.43
CA HIS A 98 -12.46 12.98 -1.53
C HIS A 98 -11.92 12.72 -2.94
N GLY A 99 -12.75 12.31 -3.90
CA GLY A 99 -12.38 12.20 -5.31
C GLY A 99 -11.58 10.95 -5.71
N ILE A 100 -11.35 9.99 -4.81
CA ILE A 100 -10.67 8.72 -5.11
C ILE A 100 -11.74 7.64 -5.30
N TYR A 101 -11.81 7.04 -6.51
CA TYR A 101 -12.83 6.07 -6.87
C TYR A 101 -12.29 4.69 -7.19
N ASP A 102 -10.97 4.56 -7.42
CA ASP A 102 -10.26 3.33 -7.78
C ASP A 102 -8.76 3.57 -7.64
N PHE A 103 -7.92 2.55 -7.80
CA PHE A 103 -6.45 2.72 -7.99
C PHE A 103 -6.14 3.50 -9.26
N ILE A 104 -6.94 3.30 -10.29
CA ILE A 104 -6.76 3.86 -11.63
C ILE A 104 -8.01 4.63 -12.02
N HIS A 105 -7.82 5.89 -12.37
CA HIS A 105 -8.86 6.72 -12.96
C HIS A 105 -8.68 6.82 -14.47
N ARG A 106 -9.74 7.23 -15.17
CA ARG A 106 -9.62 7.72 -16.54
C ARG A 106 -9.19 9.19 -16.55
N ASP A 107 -8.47 9.57 -17.57
CA ASP A 107 -8.37 10.97 -17.97
C ASP A 107 -9.42 11.24 -19.06
N PRO A 108 -10.44 12.08 -18.82
CA PRO A 108 -11.49 12.33 -19.81
C PRO A 108 -11.00 13.07 -21.06
N ASN A 109 -9.82 13.70 -21.03
CA ASN A 109 -9.25 14.41 -22.16
C ASN A 109 -8.47 13.48 -23.11
N THR A 110 -7.73 12.55 -22.56
CA THR A 110 -6.91 11.60 -23.34
C THR A 110 -7.60 10.25 -23.53
N MET A 111 -8.57 9.90 -22.68
CA MET A 111 -9.25 8.59 -22.60
C MET A 111 -8.28 7.48 -22.13
N LEU A 112 -7.17 7.83 -21.51
CA LEU A 112 -6.16 6.90 -21.01
C LEU A 112 -6.29 6.68 -19.49
N PRO A 113 -5.81 5.54 -18.97
CA PRO A 113 -5.72 5.32 -17.54
C PRO A 113 -4.65 6.23 -16.91
N LYS A 114 -4.90 6.69 -15.68
CA LYS A 114 -3.96 7.44 -14.85
C LYS A 114 -4.05 7.01 -13.39
N SER A 115 -2.98 7.20 -12.62
CA SER A 115 -3.01 7.00 -11.17
C SER A 115 -4.08 7.89 -10.52
N SER A 116 -4.79 7.34 -9.54
CA SER A 116 -5.82 8.08 -8.80
C SER A 116 -5.29 8.83 -7.59
N THR A 117 -4.14 8.43 -7.05
CA THR A 117 -3.67 8.91 -5.74
C THR A 117 -2.65 10.03 -5.84
N THR A 118 -1.80 10.00 -6.86
CA THR A 118 -0.67 10.93 -7.00
C THR A 118 -0.47 11.39 -8.44
N GLU A 119 0.04 12.60 -8.60
CA GLU A 119 0.44 13.18 -9.87
C GLU A 119 1.80 13.87 -9.71
N SER A 120 2.74 13.55 -10.60
CA SER A 120 4.02 14.24 -10.68
C SER A 120 3.89 15.45 -11.62
N VAL A 121 4.24 16.61 -11.13
CA VAL A 121 4.28 17.88 -11.90
C VAL A 121 5.74 18.22 -12.16
N GLU A 122 6.12 18.21 -13.42
CA GLU A 122 7.49 18.56 -13.82
C GLU A 122 7.82 20.04 -13.54
N ALA A 123 9.12 20.33 -13.47
CA ALA A 123 9.61 21.68 -13.36
C ALA A 123 9.11 22.55 -14.52
N SER A 124 8.42 23.65 -14.22
CA SER A 124 7.82 24.53 -15.24
C SER A 124 8.84 25.40 -16.00
N ARG A 125 10.05 25.54 -15.47
CA ARG A 125 11.14 26.33 -16.08
C ARG A 125 12.45 25.59 -15.92
N THR A 126 13.16 25.44 -17.03
CA THR A 126 14.50 24.84 -17.08
C THR A 126 15.45 25.75 -17.86
N VAL A 127 16.74 25.69 -17.56
CA VAL A 127 17.82 26.29 -18.35
C VAL A 127 18.72 25.20 -18.88
N GLN A 128 18.95 25.19 -20.18
CA GLN A 128 19.88 24.28 -20.82
C GLN A 128 21.27 24.91 -20.96
N ILE A 129 22.28 24.20 -20.43
CA ILE A 129 23.69 24.57 -20.55
C ILE A 129 24.45 23.37 -21.13
N GLY A 130 24.71 23.40 -22.43
CA GLY A 130 25.28 22.26 -23.15
C GLY A 130 24.32 21.06 -23.09
N LYS A 131 24.78 19.91 -22.54
CA LYS A 131 23.95 18.71 -22.33
C LYS A 131 23.14 18.74 -21.03
N TRP A 132 23.32 19.76 -20.19
CA TRP A 132 22.69 19.84 -18.86
C TRP A 132 21.41 20.65 -18.91
N ILE A 133 20.36 20.09 -18.30
CA ILE A 133 19.08 20.75 -18.11
C ILE A 133 18.93 21.03 -16.61
N LEU A 134 18.99 22.30 -16.24
CA LEU A 134 18.90 22.72 -14.83
C LEU A 134 17.49 23.25 -14.55
N PRO A 135 16.72 22.64 -13.62
CA PRO A 135 15.44 23.19 -13.22
C PRO A 135 15.64 24.49 -12.44
N ILE A 136 14.93 25.56 -12.84
CA ILE A 136 14.85 26.82 -12.10
C ILE A 136 13.67 26.80 -11.13
N SER A 137 12.64 26.01 -11.42
CA SER A 137 11.52 25.73 -10.50
C SER A 137 11.57 24.26 -10.10
N GLY A 138 11.25 23.93 -8.85
CA GLY A 138 11.14 22.53 -8.41
C GLY A 138 10.02 21.78 -9.12
N GLY A 139 10.21 20.49 -9.38
CA GLY A 139 9.12 19.56 -9.63
C GLY A 139 8.35 19.30 -8.32
N GLU A 140 7.10 18.91 -8.40
CA GLU A 140 6.25 18.64 -7.25
C GLU A 140 5.51 17.31 -7.45
N VAL A 141 5.37 16.53 -6.38
CA VAL A 141 4.45 15.40 -6.36
C VAL A 141 3.23 15.81 -5.56
N LYS A 142 2.04 15.66 -6.16
CA LYS A 142 0.77 16.04 -5.54
C LYS A 142 -0.02 14.82 -5.12
N ASN A 143 -0.55 14.86 -3.90
CA ASN A 143 -1.60 13.95 -3.48
C ASN A 143 -2.92 14.43 -4.09
N LEU A 144 -3.62 13.55 -4.81
CA LEU A 144 -4.87 13.88 -5.52
C LEU A 144 -6.10 13.75 -4.63
N ARG A 145 -6.00 13.09 -3.48
CA ARG A 145 -7.09 12.99 -2.49
C ARG A 145 -7.49 14.38 -2.04
N GLN A 146 -8.74 14.70 -2.15
CA GLN A 146 -9.32 15.94 -1.68
C GLN A 146 -9.82 15.81 -0.22
N GLY A 147 -10.02 16.94 0.42
CA GLY A 147 -10.46 17.00 1.80
C GLY A 147 -9.30 17.00 2.79
N ARG A 148 -9.55 17.57 3.94
CA ARG A 148 -8.60 17.69 5.03
C ARG A 148 -8.53 16.40 5.83
N ALA A 149 -7.36 15.96 6.21
CA ALA A 149 -7.18 14.81 7.08
C ALA A 149 -7.75 15.11 8.49
N PHE A 150 -8.42 14.14 9.13
CA PHE A 150 -9.07 14.38 10.42
C PHE A 150 -8.07 14.75 11.53
N TRP A 151 -6.84 14.26 11.48
CA TRP A 151 -5.82 14.61 12.46
C TRP A 151 -5.39 16.08 12.42
N ASN A 152 -5.51 16.75 11.28
CA ASN A 152 -5.27 18.19 11.24
C ASN A 152 -6.31 19.00 12.04
N TYR A 153 -7.54 18.47 12.23
CA TYR A 153 -8.51 19.08 13.15
C TYR A 153 -8.12 18.86 14.62
N LEU A 154 -7.51 17.70 14.96
CA LEU A 154 -6.93 17.45 16.28
C LEU A 154 -5.81 18.46 16.58
N GLU A 155 -4.91 18.63 15.62
CA GLU A 155 -3.77 19.56 15.72
C GLU A 155 -4.17 21.04 15.86
N ASP A 156 -5.30 21.45 15.27
CA ASP A 156 -5.86 22.78 15.48
C ASP A 156 -6.30 23.01 16.94
N HIS A 157 -6.59 21.93 17.66
CA HIS A 157 -6.92 21.94 19.08
C HIS A 157 -5.72 21.59 19.98
N ASN A 158 -4.50 21.64 19.43
CA ASN A 158 -3.23 21.32 20.09
C ASN A 158 -3.16 19.88 20.65
N ILE A 159 -3.84 18.93 20.03
CA ILE A 159 -3.75 17.52 20.36
C ILE A 159 -2.60 16.92 19.55
N PRO A 160 -1.60 16.32 20.20
CA PRO A 160 -0.49 15.67 19.50
C PRO A 160 -0.99 14.52 18.60
N THR A 161 -0.39 14.37 17.42
CA THR A 161 -0.75 13.30 16.49
C THR A 161 0.48 12.58 15.99
N THR A 162 0.38 11.25 15.89
CA THR A 162 1.35 10.39 15.22
C THR A 162 0.60 9.49 14.25
N VAL A 163 0.89 9.63 12.96
CA VAL A 163 0.22 8.88 11.87
C VAL A 163 1.28 8.11 11.10
N PHE A 164 1.33 6.80 11.34
CA PHE A 164 2.38 5.95 10.81
C PHE A 164 1.88 5.10 9.64
N ARG A 165 2.31 5.45 8.42
CA ARG A 165 2.12 4.72 7.15
C ARG A 165 0.66 4.52 6.71
N VAL A 166 -0.25 5.43 7.06
CA VAL A 166 -1.63 5.33 6.54
C VAL A 166 -1.62 5.34 5.00
N PRO A 167 -2.29 4.38 4.33
CA PRO A 167 -2.35 4.31 2.88
C PRO A 167 -3.00 5.55 2.24
N GLY A 168 -2.58 5.88 1.01
CA GLY A 168 -3.09 7.05 0.29
C GLY A 168 -2.62 8.39 0.86
N ASN A 169 -1.56 8.40 1.69
CA ASN A 169 -0.98 9.61 2.28
C ASN A 169 0.47 9.84 1.79
N PHE A 170 0.68 9.77 0.49
CA PHE A 170 1.91 10.19 -0.16
C PHE A 170 1.60 11.26 -1.23
N PRO A 171 2.34 12.37 -1.30
CA PRO A 171 3.24 12.88 -0.25
C PRO A 171 2.55 13.00 1.12
N ALA A 172 3.34 12.89 2.20
CA ALA A 172 2.80 13.06 3.54
C ALA A 172 2.11 14.42 3.66
N VAL A 173 0.84 14.45 4.13
CA VAL A 173 0.10 15.71 4.33
C VAL A 173 0.86 16.60 5.30
N GLU A 174 0.87 17.89 5.05
CA GLU A 174 1.34 18.87 6.03
C GLU A 174 0.63 18.67 7.38
N SER A 175 1.41 18.57 8.44
CA SER A 175 0.95 18.23 9.77
C SER A 175 1.82 18.93 10.82
N LYS A 176 1.20 19.34 11.93
CA LYS A 176 1.94 19.79 13.13
C LYS A 176 2.44 18.61 13.97
N GLY A 177 1.87 17.43 13.73
CA GLY A 177 2.26 16.16 14.35
C GLY A 177 3.32 15.42 13.55
N ARG A 178 3.46 14.13 13.81
CA ARG A 178 4.41 13.23 13.16
C ARG A 178 3.69 12.32 12.17
N THR A 179 4.09 12.35 10.91
CA THR A 179 3.49 11.53 9.86
C THR A 179 4.57 10.88 9.02
N LEU A 180 4.50 9.56 8.82
CA LEU A 180 5.27 8.82 7.82
C LEU A 180 4.30 8.34 6.74
N SER A 181 4.63 8.55 5.45
CA SER A 181 3.80 8.11 4.33
C SER A 181 3.78 6.58 4.19
N GLY A 182 2.68 6.06 3.65
CA GLY A 182 2.43 4.63 3.46
C GLY A 182 2.25 4.23 1.99
N MET A 183 1.24 3.39 1.70
CA MET A 183 0.88 2.99 0.35
C MET A 183 0.74 4.22 -0.57
N GLY A 184 1.33 4.14 -1.75
CA GLY A 184 1.49 5.26 -2.69
C GLY A 184 2.89 5.85 -2.70
N THR A 185 3.72 5.60 -1.66
CA THR A 185 5.13 5.99 -1.67
C THR A 185 5.89 5.13 -2.69
N PRO A 186 6.51 5.74 -3.71
CA PRO A 186 7.26 5.00 -4.73
C PRO A 186 8.62 4.53 -4.21
N ASP A 187 9.29 3.73 -5.04
CA ASP A 187 10.74 3.53 -4.95
C ASP A 187 11.52 4.77 -5.44
N LEU A 188 12.85 4.75 -5.36
CA LEU A 188 13.67 5.88 -5.78
C LEU A 188 13.57 6.17 -7.29
N ALA A 189 13.24 5.17 -8.12
CA ALA A 189 13.02 5.32 -9.55
C ALA A 189 11.64 5.92 -9.90
N GLY A 190 10.79 6.17 -8.89
CA GLY A 190 9.43 6.70 -9.08
C GLY A 190 8.43 5.63 -9.49
N THR A 191 8.77 4.34 -9.35
CA THR A 191 7.87 3.22 -9.63
C THR A 191 7.21 2.71 -8.34
N PHE A 192 6.21 1.84 -8.49
CA PHE A 192 5.59 1.14 -7.37
C PHE A 192 6.33 -0.17 -7.02
N GLY A 193 7.66 -0.11 -7.05
CA GLY A 193 8.57 -1.21 -6.79
C GLY A 193 8.95 -1.97 -8.05
N THR A 194 10.13 -1.68 -8.60
CA THR A 194 10.73 -2.43 -9.69
C THR A 194 11.99 -3.12 -9.18
N PHE A 195 11.93 -4.45 -9.04
CA PHE A 195 13.08 -5.24 -8.60
C PHE A 195 14.09 -5.46 -9.74
N SER A 196 15.32 -5.81 -9.37
CA SER A 196 16.35 -6.25 -10.32
C SER A 196 16.72 -7.73 -10.08
N TYR A 197 16.80 -8.51 -11.16
CA TYR A 197 17.12 -9.93 -11.10
C TYR A 197 18.24 -10.28 -12.06
N TYR A 198 19.34 -10.78 -11.53
CA TYR A 198 20.57 -11.11 -12.27
C TYR A 198 20.72 -12.62 -12.32
N THR A 199 20.77 -13.19 -13.54
CA THR A 199 20.84 -14.64 -13.73
C THR A 199 21.57 -15.01 -15.02
N ASP A 200 22.25 -16.14 -15.02
CA ASP A 200 22.87 -16.74 -16.21
C ASP A 200 21.92 -17.67 -16.97
N ASP A 201 20.68 -17.88 -16.43
CA ASP A 201 19.60 -18.62 -17.07
C ASP A 201 18.31 -17.76 -17.09
N PRO A 202 18.26 -16.73 -17.95
CA PRO A 202 17.13 -15.83 -17.99
C PRO A 202 15.87 -16.51 -18.55
N PRO A 203 14.67 -16.30 -17.96
CA PRO A 203 13.43 -16.85 -18.46
C PRO A 203 13.11 -16.32 -19.89
N PRO A 204 12.45 -17.12 -20.73
CA PRO A 204 12.13 -16.73 -22.12
C PRO A 204 11.27 -15.46 -22.21
N ASN A 205 10.36 -15.27 -21.27
CA ASN A 205 9.43 -14.15 -21.18
C ASN A 205 9.96 -12.95 -20.36
N ARG A 206 11.28 -12.85 -20.16
CA ARG A 206 11.89 -11.82 -19.30
C ARG A 206 11.52 -10.38 -19.62
N ASN A 207 11.14 -10.10 -20.85
CA ASN A 207 10.74 -8.75 -21.28
C ASN A 207 9.29 -8.41 -20.93
N ASP A 208 8.49 -9.41 -20.51
CA ASP A 208 7.07 -9.24 -20.18
C ASP A 208 6.85 -9.12 -18.68
N ILE A 209 7.92 -9.27 -17.87
CA ILE A 209 7.85 -9.21 -16.41
C ILE A 209 7.48 -7.79 -15.95
N ALA A 210 6.26 -7.63 -15.44
CA ALA A 210 5.80 -6.38 -14.89
C ALA A 210 6.35 -6.17 -13.46
N GLY A 211 6.94 -5.01 -13.21
CA GLY A 211 7.48 -4.65 -11.90
C GLY A 211 8.82 -5.28 -11.56
N GLY A 212 9.54 -5.79 -12.56
CA GLY A 212 10.91 -6.29 -12.42
C GLY A 212 11.70 -6.18 -13.71
N VAL A 213 13.01 -6.17 -13.60
CA VAL A 213 13.93 -6.19 -14.74
C VAL A 213 14.90 -7.35 -14.58
N VAL A 214 14.94 -8.23 -15.58
CA VAL A 214 15.88 -9.36 -15.62
C VAL A 214 17.12 -8.96 -16.42
N TYR A 215 18.26 -9.05 -15.77
CA TYR A 215 19.59 -8.81 -16.32
C TYR A 215 20.30 -10.14 -16.59
N PRO A 216 20.38 -10.59 -17.85
CA PRO A 216 21.21 -11.74 -18.20
C PRO A 216 22.68 -11.46 -17.88
N VAL A 217 23.31 -12.34 -17.10
CA VAL A 217 24.73 -12.25 -16.77
C VAL A 217 25.50 -13.44 -17.35
N ARG A 218 26.80 -13.29 -17.50
CA ARG A 218 27.68 -14.36 -17.91
C ARG A 218 28.83 -14.50 -16.94
N LEU A 219 28.92 -15.64 -16.29
CA LEU A 219 30.02 -15.92 -15.39
C LEU A 219 31.33 -16.18 -16.20
N SER A 220 32.36 -15.43 -15.84
CA SER A 220 33.74 -15.64 -16.33
C SER A 220 34.65 -15.78 -15.11
N ASN A 221 35.34 -16.94 -14.97
CA ASN A 221 36.12 -17.26 -13.78
C ASN A 221 35.31 -17.07 -12.49
N ASN A 222 34.07 -17.57 -12.48
CA ASN A 222 33.12 -17.45 -11.36
C ASN A 222 32.81 -16.00 -10.94
N ALA A 223 32.92 -15.04 -11.84
CA ALA A 223 32.60 -13.66 -11.56
C ALA A 223 31.79 -13.02 -12.70
N PHE A 224 31.02 -11.98 -12.37
CA PHE A 224 30.40 -11.10 -13.36
C PHE A 224 30.40 -9.65 -12.85
N GLU A 225 30.27 -8.73 -13.78
CA GLU A 225 30.03 -7.32 -13.53
C GLU A 225 28.68 -6.92 -14.13
N SER A 226 27.96 -6.08 -13.40
CA SER A 226 26.67 -5.52 -13.81
C SER A 226 26.47 -4.14 -13.22
N ARG A 227 25.23 -3.64 -13.23
CA ARG A 227 24.90 -2.31 -12.69
C ARG A 227 23.58 -2.36 -11.95
N LEU A 228 23.47 -1.61 -10.87
CA LEU A 228 22.20 -1.19 -10.27
C LEU A 228 21.66 -0.04 -11.10
N VAL A 229 20.36 -0.07 -11.38
CA VAL A 229 19.66 1.00 -12.10
C VAL A 229 18.84 1.81 -11.10
N GLY A 230 19.07 3.09 -11.06
CA GLY A 230 18.43 4.07 -10.18
C GLY A 230 17.42 4.94 -10.94
N PRO A 231 17.20 6.17 -10.43
CA PRO A 231 16.24 7.09 -11.03
C PRO A 231 16.70 7.63 -12.39
N LYS A 232 15.76 8.19 -13.14
CA LYS A 232 16.04 8.98 -14.33
C LYS A 232 16.90 10.19 -13.98
N ASN A 233 17.95 10.45 -14.77
CA ASN A 233 18.74 11.66 -14.64
C ASN A 233 18.10 12.80 -15.43
N THR A 234 17.15 13.49 -14.81
CA THR A 234 16.43 14.62 -15.40
C THR A 234 17.30 15.86 -15.65
N PHE A 235 18.56 15.85 -15.18
CA PHE A 235 19.53 16.89 -15.50
C PHE A 235 20.22 16.69 -16.85
N LEU A 236 19.94 15.59 -17.55
CA LEU A 236 20.50 15.29 -18.87
C LEU A 236 19.39 15.22 -19.94
N GLU A 237 19.75 15.64 -21.14
CA GLU A 237 18.91 15.43 -22.32
C GLU A 237 18.65 13.92 -22.52
N ASN A 238 17.40 13.54 -22.86
CA ASN A 238 16.90 12.17 -22.97
C ASN A 238 16.80 11.39 -21.64
N GLU A 239 17.04 12.01 -20.50
CA GLU A 239 16.82 11.46 -19.15
C GLU A 239 17.28 9.99 -18.99
N PRO A 240 18.57 9.70 -19.22
CA PRO A 240 19.08 8.34 -19.05
C PRO A 240 18.96 7.88 -17.61
N ASP A 241 18.87 6.56 -17.39
CA ASP A 241 18.91 6.00 -16.05
C ASP A 241 20.27 6.28 -15.39
N ALA A 242 20.27 6.75 -14.16
CA ALA A 242 21.47 6.79 -13.34
C ALA A 242 21.84 5.36 -12.92
N THR A 243 23.12 4.99 -12.99
CA THR A 243 23.55 3.62 -12.73
C THR A 243 24.79 3.56 -11.84
N ILE A 244 24.90 2.48 -11.05
CA ILE A 244 26.06 2.18 -10.20
C ILE A 244 26.60 0.81 -10.62
N PRO A 245 27.88 0.69 -11.02
CA PRO A 245 28.48 -0.61 -11.28
C PRO A 245 28.64 -1.41 -10.00
N PHE A 246 28.47 -2.72 -10.10
CA PHE A 246 28.80 -3.66 -9.04
C PHE A 246 29.39 -4.96 -9.61
N LYS A 247 30.08 -5.68 -8.76
CA LYS A 247 30.75 -6.92 -9.13
C LYS A 247 30.42 -8.05 -8.18
N VAL A 248 30.26 -9.26 -8.71
CA VAL A 248 29.95 -10.47 -7.95
C VAL A 248 30.96 -11.55 -8.27
N TRP A 249 31.45 -12.17 -7.22
CA TRP A 249 32.27 -13.40 -7.28
C TRP A 249 31.46 -14.51 -6.63
N VAL A 250 31.32 -15.60 -7.32
CA VAL A 250 30.55 -16.77 -6.90
C VAL A 250 31.51 -17.88 -6.49
N ASP A 251 31.30 -18.46 -5.33
CA ASP A 251 31.99 -19.67 -4.90
C ASP A 251 31.04 -20.87 -4.98
N PRO A 252 31.12 -21.65 -6.06
CA PRO A 252 30.23 -22.79 -6.24
C PRO A 252 30.50 -23.94 -5.26
N GLU A 253 31.66 -24.03 -4.62
CA GLU A 253 31.99 -25.10 -3.66
C GLU A 253 31.24 -24.88 -2.33
N TYR A 254 31.14 -23.62 -1.90
CA TYR A 254 30.49 -23.24 -0.64
C TYR A 254 29.11 -22.64 -0.80
N ASN A 255 28.56 -22.59 -2.05
CA ASN A 255 27.28 -21.95 -2.37
C ASN A 255 27.18 -20.51 -1.81
N THR A 256 28.23 -19.73 -2.02
CA THR A 256 28.30 -18.34 -1.55
C THR A 256 28.61 -17.38 -2.69
N ALA A 257 28.29 -16.11 -2.48
CA ALA A 257 28.71 -15.03 -3.36
C ALA A 257 29.24 -13.83 -2.56
N LYS A 258 30.35 -13.25 -3.04
CA LYS A 258 30.83 -11.94 -2.61
C LYS A 258 30.29 -10.89 -3.58
N ILE A 259 29.67 -9.86 -3.08
CA ILE A 259 29.14 -8.71 -3.84
C ILE A 259 29.92 -7.47 -3.42
N GLU A 260 30.38 -6.69 -4.39
CA GLU A 260 31.08 -5.44 -4.17
C GLU A 260 30.36 -4.33 -4.97
N VAL A 261 29.83 -3.34 -4.24
CA VAL A 261 29.12 -2.20 -4.77
C VAL A 261 29.56 -0.94 -4.06
N GLN A 262 30.12 0.02 -4.81
CA GLN A 262 30.78 1.21 -4.25
C GLN A 262 31.80 0.77 -3.16
N ASP A 263 31.71 1.34 -1.93
CA ASP A 263 32.63 1.03 -0.83
C ASP A 263 32.16 -0.15 0.04
N VAL A 264 31.05 -0.84 -0.35
CA VAL A 264 30.44 -1.92 0.44
C VAL A 264 30.82 -3.28 -0.13
N GLN A 265 31.23 -4.19 0.74
CA GLN A 265 31.46 -5.60 0.44
C GLN A 265 30.53 -6.48 1.26
N ILE A 266 29.86 -7.42 0.60
CA ILE A 266 28.87 -8.31 1.19
C ILE A 266 29.25 -9.75 0.82
N ILE A 267 29.12 -10.67 1.76
CA ILE A 267 29.19 -12.10 1.50
C ILE A 267 27.84 -12.70 1.88
N LEU A 268 27.23 -13.42 0.96
CA LEU A 268 25.95 -14.09 1.19
C LEU A 268 26.09 -15.59 0.93
N GLN A 269 25.42 -16.38 1.74
CA GLN A 269 25.13 -17.77 1.45
C GLN A 269 23.87 -17.87 0.58
N GLU A 270 23.70 -19.01 -0.08
CA GLU A 270 22.46 -19.31 -0.78
C GLU A 270 21.27 -19.22 0.17
N LYS A 271 20.16 -18.60 -0.29
CA LYS A 271 18.94 -18.27 0.47
C LYS A 271 19.14 -17.23 1.58
N GLU A 272 20.18 -16.41 1.49
CA GLU A 272 20.46 -15.35 2.47
C GLU A 272 20.18 -13.95 1.92
N TRP A 273 19.57 -13.10 2.77
CA TRP A 273 19.37 -11.66 2.55
C TRP A 273 20.51 -10.85 3.11
N SER A 274 21.00 -9.87 2.39
CA SER A 274 21.92 -8.87 2.95
C SER A 274 21.24 -7.99 4.00
N HIS A 275 22.04 -7.32 4.82
CA HIS A 275 21.57 -6.10 5.47
C HIS A 275 21.23 -5.03 4.42
N TRP A 276 20.61 -3.93 4.85
CA TRP A 276 20.41 -2.76 4.01
C TRP A 276 21.74 -2.21 3.49
N VAL A 277 21.83 -2.00 2.20
CA VAL A 277 22.97 -1.42 1.49
C VAL A 277 22.55 -0.03 1.01
N GLN A 278 23.23 0.99 1.50
CA GLN A 278 23.07 2.35 1.01
C GLN A 278 23.87 2.51 -0.28
N VAL A 279 23.26 3.13 -1.28
CA VAL A 279 23.84 3.39 -2.59
C VAL A 279 23.59 4.83 -3.01
N SER A 280 24.55 5.46 -3.71
CA SER A 280 24.45 6.86 -4.14
C SER A 280 24.58 6.97 -5.66
N PHE A 281 23.56 7.52 -6.29
CA PHE A 281 23.49 7.75 -7.74
C PHE A 281 23.91 9.18 -8.05
N GLU A 282 25.01 9.34 -8.76
CA GLU A 282 25.51 10.66 -9.19
C GLU A 282 24.66 11.15 -10.38
N LEU A 283 24.02 12.32 -10.24
CA LEU A 283 23.20 12.94 -11.27
C LEU A 283 23.98 14.04 -12.00
N ILE A 284 24.72 14.87 -11.24
CA ILE A 284 25.66 15.86 -11.78
C ILE A 284 27.01 15.59 -11.11
N PRO A 285 28.05 15.22 -11.87
CA PRO A 285 29.35 14.84 -11.33
C PRO A 285 29.91 15.86 -10.32
N GLY A 286 30.13 15.37 -9.08
CA GLY A 286 30.68 16.17 -7.99
C GLY A 286 29.76 17.26 -7.43
N LEU A 287 28.49 17.41 -7.92
CA LEU A 287 27.58 18.47 -7.49
C LEU A 287 26.25 17.95 -6.95
N GLN A 288 25.66 16.93 -7.58
CA GLN A 288 24.35 16.42 -7.21
C GLN A 288 24.32 14.89 -7.27
N SER A 289 23.92 14.29 -6.18
CA SER A 289 23.64 12.86 -6.08
C SER A 289 22.33 12.64 -5.35
N VAL A 290 21.79 11.43 -5.48
CA VAL A 290 20.61 10.98 -4.74
C VAL A 290 20.91 9.64 -4.09
N SER A 291 20.55 9.50 -2.81
CA SER A 291 20.79 8.31 -2.02
C SER A 291 19.57 7.38 -2.02
N GLY A 292 19.82 6.09 -2.07
CA GLY A 292 18.82 5.04 -1.92
C GLY A 292 19.36 3.88 -1.11
N ILE A 293 18.47 2.99 -0.72
CA ILE A 293 18.81 1.75 0.00
C ILE A 293 18.21 0.54 -0.69
N CYS A 294 18.94 -0.57 -0.70
CA CYS A 294 18.45 -1.84 -1.25
C CYS A 294 18.99 -3.03 -0.45
N ARG A 295 18.42 -4.21 -0.70
CA ARG A 295 18.91 -5.48 -0.15
C ARG A 295 19.16 -6.45 -1.29
N PHE A 296 20.20 -7.24 -1.15
CA PHE A 296 20.53 -8.34 -2.04
C PHE A 296 20.03 -9.64 -1.45
N TYR A 297 19.56 -10.55 -2.30
CA TYR A 297 19.17 -11.90 -1.94
C TYR A 297 19.81 -12.90 -2.90
N LEU A 298 20.71 -13.75 -2.37
CA LEU A 298 21.31 -14.82 -3.14
C LEU A 298 20.36 -16.01 -3.16
N LYS A 299 19.47 -16.05 -4.16
CA LYS A 299 18.46 -17.10 -4.25
C LYS A 299 19.07 -18.47 -4.51
N GLU A 300 20.03 -18.54 -5.45
CA GLU A 300 20.62 -19.80 -5.88
C GLU A 300 22.02 -19.55 -6.48
N VAL A 301 22.93 -20.50 -6.24
CA VAL A 301 24.27 -20.49 -6.81
C VAL A 301 24.39 -21.55 -7.91
N ARG A 302 23.75 -22.70 -7.75
CA ARG A 302 23.75 -23.83 -8.70
C ARG A 302 22.36 -24.43 -8.86
N PRO A 303 21.99 -24.97 -10.05
CA PRO A 303 22.84 -25.10 -11.26
C PRO A 303 23.09 -23.76 -11.94
N ASN A 304 22.26 -22.75 -11.74
CA ASN A 304 22.33 -21.42 -12.33
C ASN A 304 22.33 -20.34 -11.26
N LEU A 305 23.11 -19.29 -11.49
CA LEU A 305 23.12 -18.15 -10.57
C LEU A 305 21.80 -17.39 -10.62
N LYS A 306 21.25 -17.10 -9.45
CA LYS A 306 20.06 -16.29 -9.25
C LYS A 306 20.28 -15.29 -8.11
N LEU A 307 20.52 -14.03 -8.47
CA LEU A 307 20.69 -12.93 -7.53
C LEU A 307 19.57 -11.91 -7.70
N TYR A 308 18.80 -11.73 -6.66
CA TYR A 308 17.72 -10.73 -6.61
C TYR A 308 18.18 -9.48 -5.86
N VAL A 309 17.71 -8.30 -6.29
CA VAL A 309 17.90 -7.02 -5.58
C VAL A 309 16.54 -6.35 -5.45
N THR A 310 16.20 -5.92 -4.23
CA THR A 310 14.96 -5.19 -3.98
C THR A 310 14.89 -3.93 -4.86
N PRO A 311 13.68 -3.38 -5.08
CA PRO A 311 13.56 -2.01 -5.55
C PRO A 311 14.46 -1.09 -4.73
N ILE A 312 15.05 -0.08 -5.36
CA ILE A 312 15.87 0.90 -4.64
C ILE A 312 14.94 1.81 -3.84
N ASN A 313 14.85 1.59 -2.54
CA ASN A 313 14.02 2.40 -1.65
C ASN A 313 14.63 3.80 -1.48
N ILE A 314 13.78 4.79 -1.18
CA ILE A 314 14.22 6.13 -0.78
C ILE A 314 15.01 5.98 0.53
N ASP A 315 16.20 6.59 0.62
CA ASP A 315 17.02 6.57 1.82
C ASP A 315 16.33 7.35 2.97
N PRO A 316 15.94 6.71 4.08
CA PRO A 316 15.30 7.42 5.19
C PRO A 316 16.25 8.38 5.92
N ALA A 317 17.57 8.20 5.78
CA ALA A 317 18.57 9.11 6.34
C ALA A 317 18.69 10.41 5.54
N ASP A 318 18.37 10.38 4.24
CA ASP A 318 18.39 11.54 3.34
C ASP A 318 17.32 11.44 2.25
N PRO A 319 16.02 11.56 2.63
CA PRO A 319 14.91 11.33 1.72
C PRO A 319 14.90 12.29 0.53
N ALA A 320 14.92 11.73 -0.70
CA ALA A 320 14.83 12.49 -1.93
C ALA A 320 13.40 12.99 -2.24
N LEU A 321 12.38 12.44 -1.58
CA LEU A 321 10.97 12.80 -1.72
C LEU A 321 10.35 13.05 -0.33
N PRO A 322 9.27 13.83 -0.23
CA PRO A 322 8.62 14.18 1.04
C PRO A 322 7.81 12.99 1.62
N ILE A 323 8.52 12.04 2.23
CA ILE A 323 7.93 10.83 2.81
C ILE A 323 7.47 11.01 4.26
N SER A 324 7.80 12.12 4.91
CA SER A 324 7.40 12.40 6.30
C SER A 324 7.06 13.87 6.55
N THR A 325 6.32 14.10 7.62
CA THR A 325 6.08 15.42 8.20
C THR A 325 6.25 15.31 9.71
N PRO A 326 7.11 16.12 10.36
CA PRO A 326 8.07 17.04 9.71
C PRO A 326 9.09 16.29 8.83
N ASP A 327 9.79 17.02 7.97
CA ASP A 327 10.72 16.42 6.98
C ASP A 327 11.85 15.58 7.61
N ASP A 328 12.21 15.87 8.86
CA ASP A 328 13.23 15.16 9.60
C ASP A 328 12.70 13.92 10.37
N TYR A 329 11.40 13.66 10.36
CA TYR A 329 10.83 12.52 11.10
C TYR A 329 11.31 11.17 10.55
N ALA A 330 11.45 11.01 9.23
CA ALA A 330 12.04 9.79 8.66
C ALA A 330 13.51 9.60 9.11
N LYS A 331 14.29 10.69 9.22
CA LYS A 331 15.66 10.69 9.73
C LYS A 331 15.70 10.34 11.23
N GLU A 332 14.75 10.84 12.02
CA GLU A 332 14.61 10.48 13.44
C GLU A 332 14.36 8.97 13.61
N ILE A 333 13.43 8.40 12.83
CA ILE A 333 13.15 6.96 12.83
C ILE A 333 14.42 6.18 12.46
N HIS A 334 15.07 6.56 11.35
CA HIS A 334 16.33 5.94 10.93
C HIS A 334 17.40 5.94 12.01
N LYS A 335 17.56 7.04 12.74
CA LYS A 335 18.55 7.16 13.82
C LYS A 335 18.32 6.15 14.95
N HIS A 336 17.07 5.75 15.20
CA HIS A 336 16.73 4.85 16.31
C HIS A 336 16.54 3.39 15.86
N CYS A 337 16.00 3.18 14.65
CA CYS A 337 15.64 1.86 14.14
C CYS A 337 16.57 1.36 13.02
N GLY A 338 17.46 2.23 12.48
CA GLY A 338 18.22 1.92 11.28
C GLY A 338 17.43 2.11 10.00
N ASN A 339 17.94 1.57 8.90
CA ASN A 339 17.26 1.58 7.61
C ASN A 339 15.98 0.74 7.64
N PHE A 340 14.96 1.17 6.87
CA PHE A 340 13.67 0.49 6.78
C PHE A 340 13.04 0.70 5.38
N TYR A 341 12.11 -0.17 5.00
CA TYR A 341 11.35 -0.01 3.75
C TYR A 341 10.57 1.29 3.75
N THR A 342 10.94 2.21 2.86
CA THR A 342 10.21 3.46 2.62
C THR A 342 9.16 3.31 1.53
N GLN A 343 9.30 2.32 0.65
CA GLN A 343 8.31 1.96 -0.35
C GLN A 343 6.95 1.62 0.31
N GLY A 344 5.86 2.01 -0.33
CA GLY A 344 4.51 1.92 0.23
C GLY A 344 3.98 0.51 0.42
N MET A 345 4.28 -0.39 -0.52
CA MET A 345 3.95 -1.82 -0.51
C MET A 345 5.24 -2.61 -0.70
N PRO A 346 5.92 -2.96 0.39
CA PRO A 346 7.26 -3.55 0.32
C PRO A 346 7.26 -5.08 0.15
N GLU A 347 6.15 -5.79 0.42
CA GLU A 347 6.05 -7.23 0.21
C GLU A 347 6.13 -7.55 -1.30
N GLU A 348 7.02 -8.48 -1.67
CA GLU A 348 7.43 -8.68 -3.06
C GLU A 348 6.49 -9.64 -3.83
N THR A 349 5.25 -9.22 -3.99
CA THR A 349 4.21 -9.98 -4.70
C THR A 349 4.52 -10.16 -6.20
N LYS A 350 5.24 -9.19 -6.81
CA LYS A 350 5.54 -9.20 -8.25
C LYS A 350 6.55 -10.28 -8.61
N ALA A 351 7.62 -10.44 -7.82
CA ALA A 351 8.60 -11.50 -8.03
C ALA A 351 7.96 -12.89 -7.91
N LEU A 352 7.00 -13.07 -6.98
CA LEU A 352 6.24 -14.31 -6.87
C LEU A 352 5.29 -14.51 -8.07
N SER A 353 4.57 -13.48 -8.50
CA SER A 353 3.64 -13.55 -9.63
C SER A 353 4.32 -13.90 -10.96
N TRP A 354 5.60 -13.60 -11.09
CA TRP A 354 6.38 -13.88 -12.30
C TRP A 354 7.37 -15.06 -12.14
N ASP A 355 7.19 -15.89 -11.10
CA ASP A 355 8.01 -17.08 -10.80
C ASP A 355 9.52 -16.78 -10.63
N VAL A 356 9.89 -15.51 -10.37
CA VAL A 356 11.23 -15.12 -9.93
C VAL A 356 11.46 -15.59 -8.50
N PHE A 357 10.44 -15.48 -7.64
CA PHE A 357 10.37 -16.10 -6.33
C PHE A 357 9.46 -17.34 -6.36
N ASP A 358 9.79 -18.33 -5.53
CA ASP A 358 8.83 -19.31 -5.05
C ASP A 358 8.14 -18.81 -3.75
N TYR A 359 7.23 -19.61 -3.20
CA TYR A 359 6.55 -19.23 -1.96
C TYR A 359 7.49 -19.11 -0.77
N ASP A 360 8.55 -19.94 -0.68
CA ASP A 360 9.52 -19.84 0.42
C ASP A 360 10.33 -18.54 0.34
N ASP A 361 10.73 -18.10 -0.86
CA ASP A 361 11.42 -16.83 -1.09
C ASP A 361 10.52 -15.64 -0.73
N PHE A 362 9.26 -15.68 -1.18
CA PHE A 362 8.26 -14.64 -0.88
C PHE A 362 8.03 -14.53 0.63
N LEU A 363 7.81 -15.65 1.32
CA LEU A 363 7.59 -15.66 2.75
C LEU A 363 8.81 -15.17 3.54
N SER A 364 10.02 -15.53 3.10
CA SER A 364 11.26 -15.01 3.67
C SER A 364 11.36 -13.48 3.55
N GLN A 365 10.97 -12.92 2.40
CA GLN A 365 10.95 -11.47 2.19
C GLN A 365 9.85 -10.80 2.99
N SER A 366 8.63 -11.35 2.97
CA SER A 366 7.48 -10.83 3.70
C SER A 366 7.71 -10.85 5.23
N ASP A 367 8.38 -11.89 5.76
CA ASP A 367 8.76 -11.92 7.17
C ASP A 367 9.76 -10.81 7.51
N ASN A 368 10.77 -10.55 6.67
CA ASN A 368 11.68 -9.42 6.86
C ASN A 368 10.91 -8.08 6.96
N VAL A 369 9.87 -7.88 6.14
CA VAL A 369 9.02 -6.69 6.19
C VAL A 369 8.24 -6.64 7.50
N LEU A 370 7.64 -7.76 7.91
CA LEU A 370 6.84 -7.84 9.14
C LEU A 370 7.70 -7.60 10.39
N GLN A 371 8.89 -8.21 10.49
CA GLN A 371 9.82 -8.01 11.62
C GLN A 371 10.27 -6.55 11.71
N GLU A 372 10.60 -5.93 10.59
CA GLU A 372 10.92 -4.50 10.54
C GLU A 372 9.72 -3.64 10.99
N ARG A 373 8.51 -3.99 10.53
CA ARG A 373 7.28 -3.30 10.93
C ARG A 373 7.03 -3.39 12.43
N LEU A 374 7.27 -4.55 13.03
CA LEU A 374 7.17 -4.76 14.48
C LEU A 374 8.22 -3.96 15.27
N LEU A 375 9.46 -3.83 14.75
CA LEU A 375 10.47 -2.96 15.32
C LEU A 375 10.02 -1.48 15.32
N LEU A 376 9.56 -0.99 14.19
CA LEU A 376 9.03 0.36 14.02
C LEU A 376 7.81 0.61 14.91
N PHE A 377 6.90 -0.36 15.01
CA PHE A 377 5.74 -0.29 15.91
C PHE A 377 6.16 -0.12 17.38
N ASN A 378 7.16 -0.88 17.81
CA ASN A 378 7.67 -0.78 19.18
C ASN A 378 8.25 0.61 19.46
N TYR A 379 9.05 1.13 18.52
CA TYR A 379 9.61 2.48 18.64
C TYR A 379 8.52 3.55 18.73
N VAL A 380 7.54 3.51 17.85
CA VAL A 380 6.43 4.48 17.82
C VAL A 380 5.60 4.39 19.10
N LEU A 381 5.29 3.17 19.56
CA LEU A 381 4.52 2.95 20.78
C LEU A 381 5.27 3.39 22.04
N ASP A 382 6.59 3.18 22.08
CA ASP A 382 7.44 3.59 23.21
C ASP A 382 7.62 5.12 23.28
N SER A 383 7.54 5.80 22.13
CA SER A 383 7.62 7.26 22.02
C SER A 383 6.26 7.98 22.14
N PHE A 384 5.14 7.25 22.15
CA PHE A 384 3.80 7.81 22.24
C PHE A 384 3.41 8.11 23.69
N GLU A 385 3.21 9.38 24.01
CA GLU A 385 2.86 9.83 25.36
C GLU A 385 1.37 10.11 25.54
N ASP A 386 0.76 10.87 24.61
CA ASP A 386 -0.66 11.26 24.64
C ASP A 386 -1.19 11.62 23.24
N GLY A 387 -2.47 11.98 23.16
CA GLY A 387 -3.12 12.40 21.91
C GLY A 387 -3.54 11.23 21.03
N PHE A 388 -3.29 11.34 19.75
CA PHE A 388 -3.73 10.40 18.72
C PHE A 388 -2.54 9.62 18.13
N LEU A 389 -2.66 8.29 18.07
CA LEU A 389 -1.74 7.39 17.37
C LEU A 389 -2.51 6.56 16.37
N PHE A 390 -2.07 6.56 15.12
CA PHE A 390 -2.41 5.57 14.10
C PHE A 390 -1.16 4.80 13.66
N PHE A 391 -1.26 3.47 13.59
CA PHE A 391 -0.21 2.60 13.05
C PHE A 391 -0.80 1.57 12.10
N TYR A 392 -0.11 1.32 10.97
CA TYR A 392 -0.57 0.47 9.87
C TYR A 392 0.31 -0.75 9.64
N PHE A 393 -0.33 -1.90 9.42
CA PHE A 393 0.28 -3.16 9.02
C PHE A 393 -0.27 -3.61 7.66
N SER A 394 0.63 -3.87 6.69
CA SER A 394 0.30 -4.33 5.32
C SER A 394 0.30 -5.85 5.17
N SER A 395 1.03 -6.55 6.04
CA SER A 395 1.37 -7.97 5.82
C SER A 395 0.16 -8.91 5.87
N THR A 396 -0.95 -8.55 6.52
CA THR A 396 -2.20 -9.31 6.46
C THR A 396 -2.76 -9.34 5.05
N ASP A 397 -2.87 -8.19 4.41
CA ASP A 397 -3.40 -8.03 3.05
C ASP A 397 -2.56 -8.78 2.01
N LEU A 398 -1.27 -8.40 1.89
CA LEU A 398 -0.42 -8.89 0.81
C LEU A 398 -0.13 -10.40 0.88
N ASN A 399 -0.06 -10.98 2.09
CA ASN A 399 0.07 -12.43 2.21
C ASN A 399 -1.23 -13.16 1.88
N VAL A 400 -2.39 -12.62 2.28
CA VAL A 400 -3.69 -13.25 1.96
C VAL A 400 -3.98 -13.18 0.46
N HIS A 401 -3.62 -12.10 -0.23
CA HIS A 401 -3.68 -12.06 -1.69
C HIS A 401 -2.93 -13.22 -2.35
N MET A 402 -1.72 -13.50 -1.89
CA MET A 402 -0.82 -14.48 -2.53
C MET A 402 -1.09 -15.93 -2.10
N LEU A 403 -1.74 -16.15 -0.95
CA LEU A 403 -1.88 -17.46 -0.34
C LEU A 403 -3.34 -17.90 -0.15
N TYR A 404 -4.31 -17.17 -0.69
CA TYR A 404 -5.72 -17.54 -0.53
C TYR A 404 -6.05 -18.90 -1.16
N ASN A 405 -5.40 -19.26 -2.27
CA ASN A 405 -5.53 -20.56 -2.91
C ASN A 405 -5.11 -21.73 -2.01
N MET A 406 -4.31 -21.49 -0.95
CA MET A 406 -3.92 -22.53 0.01
C MET A 406 -5.07 -22.94 0.95
N ILE A 407 -6.08 -22.05 1.12
CA ILE A 407 -7.25 -22.27 1.98
C ILE A 407 -8.55 -22.40 1.17
N ASP A 408 -8.49 -22.36 -0.17
CA ASP A 408 -9.64 -22.44 -1.07
C ASP A 408 -9.54 -23.62 -2.03
N PRO A 409 -10.11 -24.79 -1.69
CA PRO A 409 -10.04 -26.00 -2.53
C PRO A 409 -10.67 -25.86 -3.93
N ASP A 410 -11.55 -24.88 -4.14
CA ASP A 410 -12.19 -24.62 -5.43
C ASP A 410 -11.37 -23.68 -6.31
N HIS A 411 -10.24 -23.16 -5.82
CA HIS A 411 -9.40 -22.27 -6.62
C HIS A 411 -8.73 -23.03 -7.77
N PRO A 412 -8.66 -22.48 -9.00
CA PRO A 412 -8.05 -23.18 -10.15
C PRO A 412 -6.60 -23.62 -9.96
N THR A 413 -5.84 -22.89 -9.11
CA THR A 413 -4.42 -23.21 -8.81
C THR A 413 -4.26 -23.91 -7.45
N PHE A 414 -5.33 -24.46 -6.86
CA PHE A 414 -5.23 -25.22 -5.62
C PHE A 414 -4.45 -26.54 -5.84
N GLU A 415 -3.44 -26.74 -5.02
CA GLU A 415 -2.66 -27.97 -4.95
C GLU A 415 -2.55 -28.45 -3.51
N ILE A 416 -3.00 -29.67 -3.23
CA ILE A 416 -3.10 -30.20 -1.87
C ILE A 416 -1.77 -30.19 -1.12
N ASP A 417 -0.66 -30.55 -1.78
CA ASP A 417 0.67 -30.59 -1.16
C ASP A 417 1.15 -29.20 -0.77
N GLN A 418 0.90 -28.19 -1.61
CA GLN A 418 1.21 -26.78 -1.32
C GLN A 418 0.32 -26.26 -0.19
N ALA A 419 -0.98 -26.57 -0.25
CA ALA A 419 -1.93 -26.18 0.80
C ALA A 419 -1.51 -26.73 2.16
N LEU A 420 -1.10 -28.01 2.23
CA LEU A 420 -0.60 -28.62 3.48
C LEU A 420 0.72 -27.99 3.96
N LYS A 421 1.64 -27.68 3.04
CA LYS A 421 2.92 -27.06 3.38
C LYS A 421 2.74 -25.66 3.97
N TYR A 422 1.82 -24.86 3.44
CA TYR A 422 1.63 -23.46 3.81
C TYR A 422 0.37 -23.20 4.66
N ALA A 423 -0.29 -24.24 5.16
CA ALA A 423 -1.54 -24.16 5.95
C ALA A 423 -1.47 -23.19 7.14
N GLU A 424 -0.30 -23.07 7.77
CA GLU A 424 -0.11 -22.27 8.99
C GLU A 424 0.28 -20.81 8.71
N VAL A 425 0.52 -20.41 7.46
CA VAL A 425 1.03 -19.06 7.16
C VAL A 425 -0.01 -18.00 7.53
N ILE A 426 -1.22 -18.08 6.97
CA ILE A 426 -2.29 -17.11 7.25
C ILE A 426 -2.65 -17.09 8.75
N PRO A 427 -2.89 -18.24 9.42
CA PRO A 427 -3.10 -18.26 10.86
C PRO A 427 -1.98 -17.58 11.67
N THR A 428 -0.71 -17.82 11.35
CA THR A 428 0.45 -17.23 12.06
C THR A 428 0.49 -15.70 11.92
N ILE A 429 0.09 -15.16 10.78
CA ILE A 429 0.00 -13.70 10.59
C ILE A 429 -1.08 -13.10 11.50
N TYR A 430 -2.23 -13.77 11.63
CA TYR A 430 -3.28 -13.35 12.56
C TYR A 430 -2.83 -13.49 14.03
N GLU A 431 -2.07 -14.54 14.40
CA GLU A 431 -1.47 -14.69 15.73
C GLU A 431 -0.45 -13.58 16.03
N THR A 432 0.32 -13.14 15.03
CA THR A 432 1.22 -11.99 15.17
C THR A 432 0.43 -10.70 15.41
N ALA A 433 -0.68 -10.50 14.70
CA ALA A 433 -1.58 -9.38 14.95
C ALA A 433 -2.20 -9.47 16.37
N ASP A 434 -2.58 -10.66 16.83
CA ASP A 434 -3.07 -10.88 18.19
C ASP A 434 -2.03 -10.50 19.26
N ALA A 435 -0.78 -10.84 19.03
CA ALA A 435 0.32 -10.44 19.93
C ALA A 435 0.51 -8.90 19.98
N VAL A 436 0.35 -8.20 18.85
CA VAL A 436 0.35 -6.72 18.80
C VAL A 436 -0.81 -6.17 19.64
N VAL A 437 -2.02 -6.70 19.49
CA VAL A 437 -3.18 -6.30 20.30
C VAL A 437 -2.95 -6.57 21.79
N GLY A 438 -2.40 -7.73 22.15
CA GLY A 438 -2.05 -8.07 23.54
C GLY A 438 -1.07 -7.08 24.16
N LYS A 439 -0.05 -6.67 23.38
CA LYS A 439 0.93 -5.66 23.82
C LYS A 439 0.28 -4.30 24.07
N LEU A 440 -0.65 -3.89 23.22
CA LEU A 440 -1.42 -2.65 23.41
C LEU A 440 -2.32 -2.74 24.63
N MET A 441 -3.09 -3.83 24.78
CA MET A 441 -4.00 -4.04 25.93
C MET A 441 -3.25 -4.00 27.28
N ALA A 442 -1.98 -4.39 27.32
CA ALA A 442 -1.15 -4.30 28.52
C ALA A 442 -0.70 -2.86 28.85
N ARG A 443 -0.82 -1.92 27.91
CA ARG A 443 -0.36 -0.52 28.05
C ARG A 443 -1.48 0.51 28.12
N ILE A 444 -2.73 0.12 27.79
CA ILE A 444 -3.87 1.03 27.85
C ILE A 444 -4.33 1.24 29.30
N GLY A 445 -4.66 2.49 29.65
CA GLY A 445 -5.28 2.88 30.93
C GLY A 445 -6.74 3.33 30.72
N GLU A 446 -7.38 3.78 31.79
CA GLU A 446 -8.79 4.21 31.80
C GLU A 446 -9.10 5.31 30.77
N ASN A 447 -8.14 6.23 30.53
CA ASN A 447 -8.29 7.34 29.57
C ASN A 447 -7.85 6.98 28.15
N THR A 448 -7.64 5.69 27.84
CA THR A 448 -7.21 5.25 26.52
C THR A 448 -8.34 4.58 25.76
N THR A 449 -8.66 5.10 24.58
CA THR A 449 -9.51 4.41 23.61
C THR A 449 -8.62 3.65 22.64
N LEU A 450 -8.82 2.33 22.55
CA LEU A 450 -8.16 1.45 21.60
C LEU A 450 -9.16 1.03 20.53
N ILE A 451 -8.79 1.22 19.27
CA ILE A 451 -9.53 0.75 18.09
C ILE A 451 -8.58 -0.10 17.25
N VAL A 452 -8.99 -1.32 16.93
CA VAL A 452 -8.35 -2.17 15.93
C VAL A 452 -9.31 -2.27 14.75
N MET A 453 -8.82 -2.02 13.53
CA MET A 453 -9.69 -2.00 12.37
C MET A 453 -8.98 -2.54 11.14
N SER A 454 -9.75 -3.00 10.15
CA SER A 454 -9.30 -3.17 8.77
C SER A 454 -10.18 -2.40 7.80
N ASP A 455 -9.64 -2.06 6.68
CA ASP A 455 -10.33 -1.27 5.64
C ASP A 455 -11.28 -2.14 4.81
N HIS A 456 -10.99 -3.43 4.63
CA HIS A 456 -11.82 -4.45 3.99
C HIS A 456 -11.47 -5.86 4.51
N GLY A 457 -12.25 -6.85 4.12
CA GLY A 457 -11.99 -8.28 4.26
C GLY A 457 -11.52 -8.89 2.94
N PHE A 458 -11.70 -10.22 2.79
CA PHE A 458 -11.23 -10.98 1.64
C PHE A 458 -12.27 -11.97 1.10
N ALA A 459 -12.09 -12.32 -0.18
CA ALA A 459 -12.78 -13.41 -0.83
C ALA A 459 -11.85 -14.09 -1.86
N PRO A 460 -12.13 -15.35 -2.29
CA PRO A 460 -11.33 -15.97 -3.34
C PRO A 460 -11.45 -15.19 -4.66
N PHE A 461 -10.36 -15.15 -5.42
CA PHE A 461 -10.35 -14.67 -6.79
C PHE A 461 -10.10 -15.82 -7.74
N ARG A 462 -11.16 -16.52 -8.15
CA ARG A 462 -11.13 -17.74 -8.95
C ARG A 462 -11.27 -17.47 -10.45
N ARG A 463 -12.00 -16.39 -10.83
CA ARG A 463 -12.40 -16.09 -12.22
C ARG A 463 -12.15 -14.63 -12.56
N ALA A 464 -11.37 -14.38 -13.61
CA ALA A 464 -11.06 -13.06 -14.13
C ALA A 464 -12.09 -12.63 -15.18
N VAL A 465 -12.70 -11.46 -15.01
CA VAL A 465 -13.73 -10.90 -15.92
C VAL A 465 -13.12 -9.80 -16.76
N HIS A 466 -13.13 -9.97 -18.07
CA HIS A 466 -12.67 -8.98 -19.05
C HIS A 466 -13.86 -8.10 -19.51
N LEU A 467 -14.16 -7.09 -18.68
CA LEU A 467 -15.37 -6.28 -18.85
C LEU A 467 -15.40 -5.52 -20.17
N ASN A 468 -14.24 -5.04 -20.67
CA ASN A 468 -14.17 -4.38 -21.97
C ASN A 468 -14.48 -5.34 -23.13
N THR A 469 -14.06 -6.60 -23.04
CA THR A 469 -14.41 -7.64 -24.01
C THR A 469 -15.89 -7.95 -23.98
N TRP A 470 -16.49 -8.03 -22.79
CA TRP A 470 -17.94 -8.16 -22.65
C TRP A 470 -18.68 -6.97 -23.26
N LEU A 471 -18.26 -5.73 -22.99
CA LEU A 471 -18.85 -4.51 -23.58
C LEU A 471 -18.78 -4.51 -25.13
N LYS A 472 -17.67 -4.99 -25.68
CA LYS A 472 -17.50 -5.18 -27.12
C LYS A 472 -18.47 -6.23 -27.67
N ASN A 473 -18.58 -7.39 -27.03
CA ASN A 473 -19.47 -8.48 -27.46
C ASN A 473 -20.94 -8.05 -27.42
N GLU A 474 -21.33 -7.23 -26.43
CA GLU A 474 -22.66 -6.63 -26.29
C GLU A 474 -22.89 -5.37 -27.16
N LYS A 475 -21.92 -4.99 -27.99
CA LYS A 475 -21.96 -3.84 -28.92
C LYS A 475 -22.07 -2.47 -28.23
N PHE A 476 -21.60 -2.36 -26.99
CA PHE A 476 -21.40 -1.08 -26.31
C PHE A 476 -20.04 -0.47 -26.63
N MET A 477 -19.09 -1.27 -27.06
CA MET A 477 -17.75 -0.88 -27.49
C MET A 477 -17.47 -1.38 -28.92
N THR A 478 -16.74 -0.60 -29.70
CA THR A 478 -16.32 -0.93 -31.08
C THR A 478 -14.82 -0.73 -31.20
N LEU A 479 -14.15 -1.64 -31.90
CA LEU A 479 -12.71 -1.55 -32.19
C LEU A 479 -12.47 -0.93 -33.59
N LYS A 480 -11.35 -0.24 -33.75
CA LYS A 480 -10.88 0.24 -35.06
C LYS A 480 -10.44 -0.92 -35.95
N ASN A 481 -9.82 -1.92 -35.34
CA ASN A 481 -9.34 -3.14 -36.01
C ASN A 481 -9.59 -4.37 -35.13
N GLU A 482 -10.57 -5.20 -35.51
CA GLU A 482 -10.94 -6.43 -34.79
C GLU A 482 -9.79 -7.47 -34.73
N SER A 483 -8.95 -7.56 -35.79
CA SER A 483 -7.84 -8.51 -35.80
C SER A 483 -6.72 -8.19 -34.81
N LYS A 484 -6.73 -6.99 -34.24
CA LYS A 484 -5.79 -6.53 -33.21
C LYS A 484 -6.40 -6.45 -31.81
N GLN A 485 -7.49 -7.15 -31.55
CA GLN A 485 -8.17 -7.13 -30.26
C GLN A 485 -7.22 -7.55 -29.13
N ALA A 486 -6.59 -8.73 -29.23
CA ALA A 486 -5.73 -9.26 -28.19
C ALA A 486 -4.42 -8.45 -27.95
N GLU A 487 -3.98 -7.69 -28.94
CA GLU A 487 -2.82 -6.81 -28.87
C GLU A 487 -3.20 -5.41 -28.31
N SER A 488 -4.50 -5.14 -28.11
CA SER A 488 -4.99 -3.83 -27.69
C SER A 488 -4.72 -3.59 -26.22
N GLN A 489 -4.01 -2.52 -25.92
CA GLN A 489 -3.77 -2.03 -24.56
C GLN A 489 -4.20 -0.57 -24.45
N PHE A 490 -4.48 -0.11 -23.24
CA PHE A 490 -4.80 1.29 -22.92
C PHE A 490 -5.93 1.88 -23.77
N LEU A 491 -6.88 1.05 -24.23
CA LEU A 491 -8.00 1.45 -25.12
C LEU A 491 -7.55 2.07 -26.46
N LEU A 492 -6.29 1.91 -26.88
CA LEU A 492 -5.74 2.55 -28.08
C LEU A 492 -6.42 2.10 -29.38
N ASN A 493 -6.93 0.85 -29.43
CA ASN A 493 -7.64 0.28 -30.59
C ASN A 493 -9.16 0.59 -30.58
N VAL A 494 -9.66 1.32 -29.58
CA VAL A 494 -11.09 1.64 -29.46
C VAL A 494 -11.50 2.72 -30.48
N ASP A 495 -12.58 2.47 -31.22
CA ASP A 495 -13.26 3.45 -32.08
C ASP A 495 -14.24 4.28 -31.23
N TRP A 496 -13.76 5.38 -30.70
CA TRP A 496 -14.53 6.25 -29.82
C TRP A 496 -15.73 6.91 -30.47
N ALA A 497 -15.77 7.01 -31.84
CA ALA A 497 -16.92 7.53 -32.54
C ALA A 497 -18.11 6.56 -32.57
N LYS A 498 -17.91 5.31 -32.14
CA LYS A 498 -18.93 4.25 -32.09
C LYS A 498 -19.04 3.58 -30.73
N THR A 499 -18.18 3.93 -29.76
CA THR A 499 -18.16 3.35 -28.43
C THR A 499 -19.00 4.16 -27.47
N ARG A 500 -19.96 3.52 -26.81
CA ARG A 500 -20.92 4.15 -25.89
C ARG A 500 -20.54 3.95 -24.43
N ALA A 501 -19.82 2.86 -24.07
CA ALA A 501 -19.37 2.56 -22.71
C ALA A 501 -18.02 1.88 -22.72
N TYR A 502 -17.26 2.07 -21.64
CA TYR A 502 -15.93 1.49 -21.45
C TYR A 502 -15.62 1.31 -19.95
N SER A 503 -14.64 0.46 -19.62
CA SER A 503 -14.18 0.22 -18.25
C SER A 503 -12.69 0.53 -18.13
N LEU A 504 -12.29 1.16 -17.04
CA LEU A 504 -10.93 1.37 -16.55
C LEU A 504 -10.94 1.27 -15.02
N GLY A 505 -9.89 0.70 -14.44
CA GLY A 505 -9.88 0.35 -13.03
C GLY A 505 -10.58 -0.98 -12.74
N PHE A 506 -10.65 -1.36 -11.47
CA PHE A 506 -11.19 -2.67 -11.07
C PHE A 506 -12.72 -2.75 -11.07
N ASN A 507 -13.37 -1.66 -10.67
CA ASN A 507 -14.84 -1.70 -10.49
C ASN A 507 -15.59 -0.65 -11.31
N ALA A 508 -14.89 0.19 -12.07
CA ALA A 508 -15.50 1.35 -12.69
C ALA A 508 -15.96 1.08 -14.13
N LEU A 509 -17.18 1.52 -14.46
CA LEU A 509 -17.72 1.57 -15.81
C LEU A 509 -18.16 3.00 -16.10
N TYR A 510 -17.76 3.51 -17.26
CA TYR A 510 -18.03 4.87 -17.72
C TYR A 510 -18.83 4.85 -19.03
N LEU A 511 -19.79 5.75 -19.16
CA LEU A 511 -20.38 6.09 -20.43
C LEU A 511 -19.49 7.11 -21.17
N ASN A 512 -19.39 6.98 -22.47
CA ASN A 512 -18.71 7.95 -23.33
C ASN A 512 -19.63 9.18 -23.57
N LEU A 513 -19.83 9.99 -22.50
CA LEU A 513 -20.81 11.08 -22.49
C LEU A 513 -20.33 12.30 -23.28
N GLU A 514 -21.22 12.90 -24.05
CA GLU A 514 -21.03 14.23 -24.65
C GLU A 514 -20.73 15.27 -23.55
N ASN A 515 -19.78 16.17 -23.83
CA ASN A 515 -19.35 17.27 -22.94
C ASN A 515 -18.63 16.82 -21.64
N ARG A 516 -18.46 15.53 -21.39
CA ARG A 516 -17.65 15.01 -20.28
C ARG A 516 -16.37 14.37 -20.80
N GLU A 517 -16.48 13.41 -21.71
CA GLU A 517 -15.33 12.82 -22.39
C GLU A 517 -14.98 13.60 -23.65
N LYS A 518 -13.70 13.76 -23.93
CA LYS A 518 -13.20 14.48 -25.13
C LYS A 518 -13.78 13.95 -26.44
N ARG A 519 -14.09 12.66 -26.48
CA ARG A 519 -14.65 11.95 -27.64
C ARG A 519 -16.06 11.40 -27.35
N GLY A 520 -16.79 12.08 -26.45
CA GLY A 520 -18.12 11.69 -26.04
C GLY A 520 -19.12 11.69 -27.17
N ILE A 521 -19.99 10.65 -27.24
CA ILE A 521 -21.02 10.49 -28.22
C ILE A 521 -22.40 10.19 -27.62
N VAL A 522 -22.46 9.80 -26.36
CA VAL A 522 -23.70 9.50 -25.64
C VAL A 522 -24.31 10.81 -25.16
N LYS A 523 -25.52 11.13 -25.64
CA LYS A 523 -26.22 12.33 -25.22
C LYS A 523 -26.82 12.18 -23.83
N PRO A 524 -26.95 13.27 -23.07
CA PRO A 524 -27.53 13.24 -21.72
C PRO A 524 -28.88 12.52 -21.62
N GLU A 525 -29.76 12.70 -22.61
CA GLU A 525 -31.08 12.05 -22.67
C GLU A 525 -31.04 10.54 -22.91
N GLU A 526 -29.93 10.00 -23.42
CA GLU A 526 -29.74 8.56 -23.63
C GLU A 526 -29.15 7.87 -22.39
N LYS A 527 -28.53 8.63 -21.45
CA LYS A 527 -27.80 8.12 -20.28
C LYS A 527 -28.61 7.08 -19.52
N GLU A 528 -29.82 7.43 -19.11
CA GLU A 528 -30.62 6.59 -18.22
C GLU A 528 -31.06 5.26 -18.89
N MET A 529 -31.43 5.31 -20.15
CA MET A 529 -31.80 4.11 -20.92
C MET A 529 -30.61 3.18 -21.09
N LEU A 530 -29.40 3.75 -21.33
CA LEU A 530 -28.19 2.99 -21.55
C LEU A 530 -27.70 2.35 -20.25
N LEU A 531 -27.69 3.10 -19.14
CA LEU A 531 -27.32 2.58 -17.82
C LEU A 531 -28.24 1.43 -17.39
N ARG A 532 -29.55 1.56 -17.59
CA ARG A 532 -30.53 0.51 -17.31
C ARG A 532 -30.25 -0.74 -18.12
N GLY A 533 -30.07 -0.60 -19.44
CA GLY A 533 -29.80 -1.74 -20.32
C GLY A 533 -28.49 -2.47 -20.00
N ILE A 534 -27.42 -1.73 -19.64
CA ILE A 534 -26.15 -2.32 -19.21
C ILE A 534 -26.33 -3.04 -17.87
N THR A 535 -27.01 -2.41 -16.90
CA THR A 535 -27.27 -2.98 -15.58
C THR A 535 -28.04 -4.30 -15.66
N GLU A 536 -29.14 -4.34 -16.42
CA GLU A 536 -29.97 -5.54 -16.61
C GLU A 536 -29.15 -6.69 -17.20
N LYS A 537 -28.34 -6.42 -18.22
CA LYS A 537 -27.47 -7.43 -18.87
C LYS A 537 -26.38 -7.94 -17.93
N LEU A 538 -25.72 -7.05 -17.18
CA LEU A 538 -24.67 -7.43 -16.22
C LEU A 538 -25.24 -8.29 -15.07
N LEU A 539 -26.39 -7.92 -14.51
CA LEU A 539 -27.02 -8.71 -13.42
C LEU A 539 -27.52 -10.09 -13.91
N ALA A 540 -27.85 -10.20 -15.19
CA ALA A 540 -28.23 -11.48 -15.81
C ALA A 540 -27.04 -12.38 -16.17
N LEU A 541 -25.80 -11.86 -16.03
CA LEU A 541 -24.58 -12.54 -16.49
C LEU A 541 -24.30 -13.80 -15.68
N ARG A 542 -24.08 -14.93 -16.37
CA ARG A 542 -23.75 -16.22 -15.79
C ARG A 542 -22.43 -16.73 -16.36
N ASP A 543 -21.60 -17.29 -15.48
CA ASP A 543 -20.36 -17.96 -15.85
C ASP A 543 -20.69 -19.21 -16.70
N PRO A 544 -20.21 -19.31 -17.93
CA PRO A 544 -20.47 -20.45 -18.80
C PRO A 544 -19.88 -21.76 -18.26
N LYS A 545 -18.89 -21.71 -17.37
CA LYS A 545 -18.24 -22.89 -16.77
C LYS A 545 -19.09 -23.58 -15.71
N ASN A 546 -19.78 -22.79 -14.87
CA ASN A 546 -20.45 -23.30 -13.67
C ASN A 546 -21.89 -22.82 -13.47
N GLY A 547 -22.38 -21.88 -14.32
CA GLY A 547 -23.71 -21.30 -14.24
C GLY A 547 -23.92 -20.26 -13.14
N ASN A 548 -22.89 -19.96 -12.32
CA ASN A 548 -22.99 -19.02 -11.22
C ASN A 548 -23.18 -17.58 -11.71
N GLN A 549 -23.80 -16.77 -10.89
CA GLN A 549 -23.94 -15.33 -11.13
C GLN A 549 -22.60 -14.64 -10.96
N VAL A 550 -22.17 -13.88 -11.98
CA VAL A 550 -20.87 -13.19 -12.00
C VAL A 550 -20.93 -11.86 -11.25
N ILE A 551 -22.02 -11.13 -11.40
CA ILE A 551 -22.20 -9.81 -10.79
C ILE A 551 -23.20 -9.92 -9.63
N HIS A 552 -22.74 -9.56 -8.42
CA HIS A 552 -23.59 -9.54 -7.23
C HIS A 552 -24.52 -8.31 -7.25
N ARG A 553 -23.94 -7.15 -7.51
CA ARG A 553 -24.67 -5.88 -7.47
C ARG A 553 -24.06 -4.83 -8.42
N ILE A 554 -24.88 -3.94 -8.90
CA ILE A 554 -24.47 -2.74 -9.63
C ILE A 554 -24.89 -1.53 -8.80
N TYR A 555 -23.94 -0.63 -8.57
CA TYR A 555 -24.19 0.61 -7.84
C TYR A 555 -24.11 1.79 -8.82
N ARG A 556 -25.06 2.69 -8.72
CA ARG A 556 -25.01 3.98 -9.42
C ARG A 556 -24.22 4.96 -8.56
N ALA A 557 -23.20 5.58 -9.14
CA ALA A 557 -22.35 6.49 -8.38
C ALA A 557 -23.14 7.66 -7.76
N GLU A 558 -24.13 8.18 -8.47
CA GLU A 558 -25.02 9.26 -8.02
C GLU A 558 -25.92 8.88 -6.84
N GLU A 559 -26.14 7.57 -6.59
CA GLU A 559 -26.95 7.06 -5.48
C GLU A 559 -26.11 6.79 -4.23
N ILE A 560 -24.83 6.37 -4.43
CA ILE A 560 -23.97 5.94 -3.34
C ILE A 560 -22.95 6.98 -2.89
N TYR A 561 -22.71 8.02 -3.70
CA TYR A 561 -21.74 9.06 -3.39
C TYR A 561 -22.42 10.42 -3.19
N SER A 562 -21.78 11.25 -2.36
CA SER A 562 -22.18 12.65 -2.15
C SER A 562 -20.94 13.53 -2.03
N GLY A 563 -20.99 14.75 -2.54
CA GLY A 563 -19.89 15.70 -2.48
C GLY A 563 -19.60 16.38 -3.81
N GLY A 564 -18.58 17.23 -3.83
CA GLY A 564 -18.27 18.10 -4.97
C GLY A 564 -17.44 17.47 -6.08
N LYS A 565 -17.17 16.13 -6.06
CA LYS A 565 -16.30 15.44 -7.02
C LYS A 565 -17.03 14.43 -7.90
N LEU A 566 -18.36 14.43 -7.89
CA LEU A 566 -19.19 13.49 -8.66
C LEU A 566 -18.97 13.54 -10.17
N GLU A 567 -18.49 14.64 -10.71
CA GLU A 567 -18.16 14.79 -12.14
C GLU A 567 -17.07 13.79 -12.61
N ASN A 568 -16.18 13.39 -11.70
CA ASN A 568 -15.10 12.44 -11.97
C ASN A 568 -15.50 10.99 -11.70
N ALA A 569 -16.62 10.76 -11.05
CA ALA A 569 -17.11 9.43 -10.69
C ALA A 569 -17.35 8.55 -11.92
N PRO A 570 -17.21 7.21 -11.79
CA PRO A 570 -17.76 6.30 -12.78
C PRO A 570 -19.30 6.43 -12.82
N ASP A 571 -19.93 6.05 -13.92
CA ASP A 571 -21.39 6.02 -13.98
C ASP A 571 -21.96 4.83 -13.21
N LEU A 572 -21.28 3.67 -13.29
CA LEU A 572 -21.58 2.47 -12.51
C LEU A 572 -20.35 1.97 -11.80
N VAL A 573 -20.55 1.47 -10.58
CA VAL A 573 -19.56 0.66 -9.85
C VAL A 573 -20.03 -0.79 -9.89
N ILE A 574 -19.17 -1.66 -10.39
CA ILE A 574 -19.49 -3.07 -10.61
C ILE A 574 -19.11 -3.87 -9.36
N GLY A 575 -20.08 -4.38 -8.64
CA GLY A 575 -19.89 -5.28 -7.52
C GLY A 575 -19.89 -6.73 -7.99
N TYR A 576 -18.73 -7.29 -8.24
CA TYR A 576 -18.56 -8.70 -8.60
C TYR A 576 -19.00 -9.61 -7.47
N ASN A 577 -19.45 -10.80 -7.82
CA ASN A 577 -19.81 -11.83 -6.83
C ASN A 577 -18.53 -12.48 -6.25
N ARG A 578 -18.69 -13.21 -5.14
CA ARG A 578 -17.60 -13.96 -4.50
C ARG A 578 -16.99 -14.95 -5.49
N GLY A 579 -15.68 -14.92 -5.65
CA GLY A 579 -14.93 -15.72 -6.62
C GLY A 579 -14.69 -15.03 -7.97
N TYR A 580 -15.25 -13.85 -8.20
CA TYR A 580 -15.12 -13.09 -9.45
C TYR A 580 -14.54 -11.69 -9.19
N ARG A 581 -13.72 -11.22 -10.11
CA ARG A 581 -13.14 -9.87 -10.12
C ARG A 581 -12.85 -9.41 -11.55
N ALA A 582 -12.76 -8.11 -11.79
CA ALA A 582 -12.17 -7.61 -13.02
C ALA A 582 -10.74 -8.14 -13.20
N SER A 583 -10.38 -8.52 -14.41
CA SER A 583 -9.02 -8.90 -14.76
C SER A 583 -8.05 -7.72 -14.69
N TRP A 584 -6.75 -8.01 -14.64
CA TRP A 584 -5.71 -6.98 -14.74
C TRP A 584 -5.78 -6.24 -16.08
N GLU A 585 -6.12 -6.94 -17.17
CA GLU A 585 -6.30 -6.41 -18.51
C GLU A 585 -7.42 -5.36 -18.53
N THR A 586 -8.54 -5.62 -17.86
CA THR A 586 -9.64 -4.65 -17.76
C THR A 586 -9.18 -3.35 -17.10
N THR A 587 -8.36 -3.44 -16.04
CA THR A 587 -7.95 -2.27 -15.25
C THR A 587 -7.17 -1.25 -16.06
N ILE A 588 -6.40 -1.70 -17.04
CA ILE A 588 -5.60 -0.86 -17.94
C ILE A 588 -6.21 -0.68 -19.33
N GLY A 589 -7.42 -1.22 -19.56
CA GLY A 589 -8.12 -1.05 -20.84
C GLY A 589 -7.62 -1.95 -21.96
N SER A 590 -7.18 -3.18 -21.65
CA SER A 590 -6.91 -4.23 -22.62
C SER A 590 -8.18 -5.04 -22.92
N LEU A 591 -8.17 -5.80 -24.02
CA LEU A 591 -9.31 -6.58 -24.50
C LEU A 591 -8.87 -8.00 -24.93
N PRO A 592 -8.69 -8.94 -23.98
CA PRO A 592 -8.50 -10.36 -24.32
C PRO A 592 -9.64 -10.91 -25.18
N LEU A 593 -9.45 -12.07 -25.79
CA LEU A 593 -10.46 -12.64 -26.71
C LEU A 593 -11.71 -13.12 -25.96
N GLU A 594 -11.49 -13.81 -24.85
CA GLU A 594 -12.56 -14.29 -23.98
C GLU A 594 -13.01 -13.19 -23.01
N TRP A 595 -14.27 -13.19 -22.57
CA TRP A 595 -14.79 -12.21 -21.61
C TRP A 595 -14.66 -12.66 -20.16
N ILE A 596 -14.34 -13.94 -19.91
CA ILE A 596 -14.11 -14.52 -18.59
C ILE A 596 -13.20 -15.75 -18.71
N GLU A 597 -12.28 -15.89 -17.78
CA GLU A 597 -11.36 -17.03 -17.73
C GLU A 597 -11.03 -17.44 -16.28
N ASP A 598 -10.38 -18.59 -16.10
CA ASP A 598 -9.84 -18.99 -14.79
C ASP A 598 -8.71 -18.05 -14.39
N ASN A 599 -8.70 -17.64 -13.12
CA ASN A 599 -7.54 -16.96 -12.56
C ASN A 599 -6.45 -17.99 -12.26
N LEU A 600 -5.39 -17.97 -13.07
CA LEU A 600 -4.22 -18.83 -12.90
C LEU A 600 -3.03 -18.11 -12.27
N ASP A 601 -3.20 -16.82 -11.94
CA ASP A 601 -2.18 -16.00 -11.29
C ASP A 601 -1.95 -16.42 -9.83
N ARG A 602 -0.79 -16.08 -9.30
CA ARG A 602 -0.46 -16.24 -7.87
C ARG A 602 -1.32 -15.34 -6.97
N TRP A 603 -1.88 -14.28 -7.51
CA TRP A 603 -2.82 -13.40 -6.82
C TRP A 603 -4.19 -14.06 -6.71
N SER A 604 -4.37 -14.86 -5.65
CA SER A 604 -5.45 -15.83 -5.52
C SER A 604 -6.63 -15.39 -4.64
N GLY A 605 -6.41 -14.46 -3.74
CA GLY A 605 -7.44 -13.78 -2.95
C GLY A 605 -7.57 -12.32 -3.36
N ASP A 606 -8.77 -11.74 -3.19
CA ASP A 606 -8.99 -10.32 -3.51
C ASP A 606 -10.19 -9.75 -2.75
N HIS A 607 -10.34 -8.44 -2.82
CA HIS A 607 -11.42 -7.68 -2.19
C HIS A 607 -12.17 -6.76 -3.17
N CYS A 608 -11.72 -6.61 -4.43
CA CYS A 608 -12.34 -5.74 -5.43
C CYS A 608 -13.66 -6.32 -5.99
N MET A 609 -14.59 -6.64 -5.09
CA MET A 609 -15.90 -7.26 -5.33
C MET A 609 -17.04 -6.33 -4.92
N ALA A 610 -18.23 -6.87 -4.66
CA ALA A 610 -19.29 -6.10 -4.00
C ALA A 610 -18.90 -5.81 -2.54
N ALA A 611 -19.01 -4.57 -2.13
CA ALA A 611 -18.51 -4.10 -0.83
C ALA A 611 -19.09 -4.87 0.38
N GLU A 612 -20.34 -5.30 0.29
CA GLU A 612 -21.00 -6.09 1.34
C GLU A 612 -20.51 -7.54 1.47
N LEU A 613 -19.72 -8.02 0.51
CA LEU A 613 -19.14 -9.37 0.53
C LEU A 613 -17.76 -9.43 1.20
N VAL A 614 -17.15 -8.28 1.41
CA VAL A 614 -15.79 -8.13 1.93
C VAL A 614 -15.70 -6.99 2.96
N PRO A 615 -16.58 -6.96 3.98
CA PRO A 615 -16.47 -5.97 5.05
C PRO A 615 -15.15 -6.12 5.79
N GLY A 616 -14.62 -5.02 6.33
CA GLY A 616 -13.49 -5.05 7.25
C GLY A 616 -13.93 -5.43 8.68
N VAL A 617 -13.03 -5.24 9.63
CA VAL A 617 -13.29 -5.47 11.05
C VAL A 617 -13.19 -4.18 11.84
N ILE A 618 -13.91 -4.09 12.94
CA ILE A 618 -13.69 -3.15 14.02
C ILE A 618 -13.79 -3.84 15.37
N LEU A 619 -12.74 -3.69 16.18
CA LEU A 619 -12.75 -4.05 17.60
C LEU A 619 -12.36 -2.78 18.38
N ALA A 620 -13.00 -2.57 19.51
CA ALA A 620 -12.66 -1.46 20.39
C ALA A 620 -12.80 -1.87 21.85
N ASN A 621 -12.09 -1.20 22.75
CA ASN A 621 -12.27 -1.37 24.20
C ASN A 621 -13.49 -0.62 24.75
N LYS A 622 -14.40 -0.18 23.84
CA LYS A 622 -15.68 0.47 24.14
C LYS A 622 -16.80 -0.19 23.36
N LYS A 623 -18.05 -0.09 23.87
CA LYS A 623 -19.23 -0.57 23.15
C LYS A 623 -19.59 0.35 21.97
N LEU A 624 -19.94 -0.25 20.86
CA LEU A 624 -20.41 0.44 19.66
C LEU A 624 -21.94 0.67 19.75
N ASN A 625 -22.38 1.88 19.47
CA ASN A 625 -23.81 2.25 19.51
C ASN A 625 -24.54 1.99 18.18
N THR A 626 -23.90 1.32 17.22
CA THR A 626 -24.47 0.97 15.92
C THR A 626 -24.19 -0.48 15.57
N LEU A 627 -25.10 -1.10 14.81
CA LEU A 627 -24.92 -2.48 14.31
C LEU A 627 -24.14 -2.53 12.98
N SER A 628 -24.03 -1.40 12.28
CA SER A 628 -23.40 -1.33 10.96
C SER A 628 -22.47 -0.14 10.86
N PRO A 629 -21.34 -0.14 11.60
CA PRO A 629 -20.34 0.92 11.51
C PRO A 629 -19.70 0.93 10.12
N LYS A 630 -19.27 2.10 9.67
CA LYS A 630 -18.60 2.26 8.37
C LYS A 630 -17.28 2.99 8.55
N LEU A 631 -16.35 2.78 7.62
CA LEU A 631 -15.01 3.38 7.67
C LEU A 631 -15.01 4.88 7.88
N TYR A 632 -15.87 5.61 7.18
CA TYR A 632 -15.97 7.07 7.32
C TYR A 632 -16.57 7.54 8.66
N ASP A 633 -17.09 6.62 9.48
CA ASP A 633 -17.56 6.91 10.84
C ASP A 633 -16.41 7.05 11.85
N LEU A 634 -15.23 6.52 11.51
CA LEU A 634 -14.08 6.54 12.43
C LEU A 634 -13.52 7.95 12.64
N ALA A 635 -13.38 8.73 11.59
CA ALA A 635 -12.87 10.11 11.68
C ALA A 635 -13.72 10.97 12.65
N PRO A 636 -15.05 11.11 12.47
CA PRO A 636 -15.87 11.87 13.43
C PRO A 636 -15.92 11.24 14.83
N THR A 637 -15.76 9.92 14.95
CA THR A 637 -15.67 9.23 16.24
C THR A 637 -14.40 9.62 16.99
N ILE A 638 -13.24 9.59 16.30
CA ILE A 638 -11.95 9.99 16.87
C ILE A 638 -11.99 11.47 17.31
N LEU A 639 -12.55 12.36 16.48
CA LEU A 639 -12.73 13.77 16.86
C LEU A 639 -13.57 13.90 18.13
N ALA A 640 -14.69 13.15 18.22
CA ALA A 640 -15.57 13.18 19.37
C ALA A 640 -14.92 12.67 20.67
N GLU A 641 -13.98 11.71 20.58
CA GLU A 641 -13.19 11.26 21.73
C GLU A 641 -12.35 12.37 22.37
N PHE A 642 -12.01 13.41 21.61
CA PHE A 642 -11.33 14.62 22.08
C PHE A 642 -12.28 15.81 22.27
N GLY A 643 -13.61 15.59 22.25
CA GLY A 643 -14.60 16.66 22.44
C GLY A 643 -14.75 17.61 21.24
N ILE A 644 -14.20 17.23 20.07
CA ILE A 644 -14.26 18.05 18.86
C ILE A 644 -15.49 17.67 18.04
N SER A 645 -16.28 18.66 17.64
CA SER A 645 -17.43 18.45 16.77
C SER A 645 -16.98 18.10 15.36
N LYS A 646 -17.70 17.16 14.71
CA LYS A 646 -17.38 16.79 13.34
C LYS A 646 -17.62 17.96 12.38
N PRO A 647 -16.73 18.21 11.41
CA PRO A 647 -16.96 19.14 10.31
C PRO A 647 -18.14 18.72 9.43
N ASP A 648 -18.86 19.68 8.84
CA ASP A 648 -20.04 19.42 7.97
C ASP A 648 -19.71 18.57 6.73
N VAL A 649 -18.48 18.65 6.24
CA VAL A 649 -18.03 17.87 5.08
C VAL A 649 -17.91 16.37 5.36
N MET A 650 -17.83 15.97 6.63
CA MET A 650 -17.78 14.55 7.01
C MET A 650 -19.18 13.94 6.97
N VAL A 651 -19.35 12.86 6.23
CA VAL A 651 -20.64 12.15 6.11
C VAL A 651 -20.86 11.16 7.24
N GLY A 652 -19.79 10.71 7.90
CA GLY A 652 -19.81 9.72 8.98
C GLY A 652 -20.52 10.21 10.25
N LYS A 653 -20.80 9.27 11.15
CA LYS A 653 -21.42 9.46 12.46
C LYS A 653 -20.50 8.96 13.56
N THR A 654 -20.67 9.47 14.79
CA THR A 654 -19.99 8.89 15.95
C THR A 654 -20.58 7.53 16.30
N ILE A 655 -19.72 6.54 16.55
CA ILE A 655 -20.11 5.15 16.82
C ILE A 655 -19.90 4.71 18.27
N PHE A 656 -19.46 5.61 19.15
CA PHE A 656 -19.43 5.40 20.59
C PHE A 656 -20.51 6.23 21.29
N ASP A 657 -21.05 5.71 22.39
CA ASP A 657 -22.00 6.47 23.20
C ASP A 657 -21.37 7.69 23.88
N LYS A 658 -22.07 8.82 23.85
CA LYS A 658 -21.63 10.06 24.51
C LYS A 658 -21.66 9.99 26.05
N ASN A 659 -22.22 8.93 26.64
CA ASN A 659 -22.56 8.87 28.06
C ASN A 659 -21.59 8.05 28.92
N LEU A 660 -20.37 7.80 28.47
CA LEU A 660 -19.32 7.08 29.21
C LEU A 660 -18.04 7.94 29.37
N LEU A 661 -18.20 9.27 29.46
CA LEU A 661 -17.13 10.20 29.86
C LEU A 661 -17.31 10.58 31.34
#